data_b94f9169c51c327f9e688bacee1a0804
#
_entry.id   b94f9169c51c327f9e688bacee1a0804
#
_cell.length_a   1.000
_cell.length_b   1.000
_cell.length_c   1.000
_cell.angle_alpha   90.00
_cell.angle_beta   90.00
_cell.angle_gamma   90.00
#
_symmetry.space_group_name_H-M   'P 1'
#
loop_
_entity.id
_entity.type
_entity.pdbx_description
1 polymer ?
#
loop_
_entity_poly.entity_id
_entity_poly.type
_entity_poly.pdbx_seq_one_letter_code
_entity_poly.pdbx_strand_id
1 'polypeptide(L)'
;MKRLILIALTAAMTLQGQAQGTREDYLNAFGTRETCSGKMLNGDVWVRPVHLAGADTMYYSTYNGTGTVWYSVNIHNGEKQQVENPDRNRQERRRGGGSQYHWMTVRDEKDGRAQNPADGSQCIIHRNNNLYLVTDNNDQAATAITQDGKDTCYYSSWGAWSADGRYYATVMIKPAPKHYVTYTMSSPRNQVQPIYSQLEYAKPGDSLNYRIPVVVDVQEQRTIFPKSTQLFASQYNVTAPQWDEGCQTLTFEFNERGHKTFRVLEMDLEGNVRTLIEEHNDKYVAYSRNWRQDLNSRFILWKSDRSGRAHLYLYDRKKDRLTPVTSGDYWVRDIIHCETDAKGKGYVIFSANGKGCKNMGKPASSMDQSITEEDPYNIHYYRITLDGKHLVALTPEKANHRATFSREHEAFIDTYSSITQAPVTVLRSAKDGKLIATLEKADISRLEESGWKPAEVFVAPGRDGKTDMWGIIQRPRNFDPSKKYPIIEYIYSGPGSQYVPKDFTPWLYNLTDLAELGFIVVQLDAMTTSYRTLDFEQVCYKNLKDAGFPDRIAWIKAAAARYPYMDISRVGIYGCSAGGQEALGALLFHPEFYKAGYAACGCHDNRMDKIWWNEQWMGYPVDSSYIECSNVENAHRLQGKLMLAVGEMDDNVDPSSSYQVVNALIKANKDFEFILLPGAHHTMGEYYGEHKRYDFFVKSLLGTDPPAWDELKKK
;
A
#
# COMPACT_ATOMS: atom_id res chain seq x y z
N MET A 1 32.93 36.55 46.20
CA MET A 1 31.99 35.41 46.25
C MET A 1 30.62 35.71 45.60
N LYS A 2 29.92 36.82 45.93
CA LYS A 2 28.58 37.11 45.32
C LYS A 2 28.58 37.33 43.80
N ARG A 3 29.63 37.89 43.17
CA ARG A 3 29.75 38.05 41.70
C ARG A 3 30.05 36.74 40.95
N LEU A 4 30.79 35.80 41.56
CA LEU A 4 31.07 34.49 40.99
C LEU A 4 29.82 33.56 41.04
N ILE A 5 29.01 33.70 42.07
CA ILE A 5 27.73 32.95 42.18
C ILE A 5 26.71 33.46 41.15
N LEU A 6 26.68 34.77 40.87
CA LEU A 6 25.77 35.34 39.87
C LEU A 6 26.16 34.94 38.42
N ILE A 7 27.46 34.84 38.12
CA ILE A 7 27.96 34.38 36.82
C ILE A 7 27.74 32.87 36.65
N ALA A 8 27.88 32.09 37.71
CA ALA A 8 27.54 30.64 37.67
C ALA A 8 26.04 30.39 37.52
N LEU A 9 25.18 31.20 38.15
CA LEU A 9 23.71 31.10 37.99
C LEU A 9 23.24 31.58 36.60
N THR A 10 23.85 32.66 36.05
CA THR A 10 23.54 33.09 34.68
C THR A 10 24.09 32.13 33.65
N ALA A 11 25.26 31.52 33.85
CA ALA A 11 25.76 30.46 32.96
C ALA A 11 24.95 29.18 33.08
N ALA A 12 24.43 28.83 34.26
CA ALA A 12 23.50 27.67 34.41
C ALA A 12 22.12 27.96 33.79
N MET A 13 21.59 29.19 33.87
CA MET A 13 20.35 29.55 33.20
C MET A 13 20.49 29.65 31.66
N THR A 14 21.67 30.06 31.14
CA THR A 14 21.93 30.07 29.71
C THR A 14 22.21 28.66 29.15
N LEU A 15 22.69 27.71 29.98
CA LEU A 15 22.83 26.31 29.61
C LEU A 15 21.46 25.55 29.62
N GLN A 16 20.57 25.91 30.54
CA GLN A 16 19.20 25.30 30.55
C GLN A 16 18.33 25.71 29.35
N GLY A 17 18.58 26.85 28.72
CA GLY A 17 17.85 27.30 27.52
C GLY A 17 18.28 26.62 26.23
N GLN A 18 19.21 25.66 26.25
CA GLN A 18 19.70 24.95 25.06
C GLN A 18 19.42 23.44 25.08
N ALA A 19 18.94 22.87 26.17
CA ALA A 19 18.70 21.45 26.30
C ALA A 19 17.57 21.01 25.38
N GLN A 20 17.73 19.84 24.71
CA GLN A 20 16.77 19.12 23.92
C GLN A 20 16.55 17.73 24.57
N GLY A 21 15.40 17.09 24.34
CA GLY A 21 15.07 15.82 24.99
C GLY A 21 14.74 15.99 26.49
N THR A 22 14.23 17.15 26.87
CA THR A 22 13.84 17.47 28.25
C THR A 22 12.52 16.79 28.63
N ARG A 23 12.17 16.78 29.93
CA ARG A 23 10.87 16.30 30.40
C ARG A 23 9.71 17.01 29.67
N GLU A 24 9.81 18.32 29.44
CA GLU A 24 8.79 19.09 28.73
C GLU A 24 8.66 18.64 27.27
N ASP A 25 9.77 18.38 26.57
CA ASP A 25 9.77 17.87 25.21
C ASP A 25 9.08 16.51 25.11
N TYR A 26 9.30 15.60 26.09
CA TYR A 26 8.60 14.31 26.14
C TYR A 26 7.10 14.47 26.38
N LEU A 27 6.67 15.35 27.28
CA LEU A 27 5.26 15.64 27.52
C LEU A 27 4.60 16.23 26.26
N ASN A 28 5.32 17.07 25.54
CA ASN A 28 4.88 17.59 24.24
C ASN A 28 4.77 16.47 23.21
N ALA A 29 5.75 15.60 23.08
CA ALA A 29 5.75 14.46 22.16
C ALA A 29 4.53 13.54 22.40
N PHE A 30 4.31 13.11 23.63
CA PHE A 30 3.15 12.29 23.99
C PHE A 30 1.80 13.01 23.86
N GLY A 31 1.79 14.33 23.92
CA GLY A 31 0.59 15.17 23.80
C GLY A 31 0.27 15.64 22.39
N THR A 32 1.11 15.37 21.38
CA THR A 32 0.93 15.93 20.02
C THR A 32 -0.40 15.55 19.39
N ARG A 33 -0.80 14.27 19.50
CA ARG A 33 -2.06 13.79 18.96
C ARG A 33 -3.25 14.55 19.55
N GLU A 34 -3.30 14.72 20.88
CA GLU A 34 -4.34 15.46 21.57
C GLU A 34 -4.32 16.94 21.17
N THR A 35 -3.14 17.51 20.97
CA THR A 35 -2.95 18.89 20.53
C THR A 35 -3.52 19.15 19.13
N CYS A 36 -3.49 18.17 18.24
CA CYS A 36 -3.95 18.29 16.86
C CYS A 36 -5.39 17.79 16.65
N SER A 37 -5.83 16.79 17.43
CA SER A 37 -7.12 16.11 17.24
C SER A 37 -8.31 17.06 17.46
N GLY A 38 -9.29 17.02 16.55
CA GLY A 38 -10.53 17.80 16.66
C GLY A 38 -10.38 19.30 16.49
N LYS A 39 -9.21 19.79 16.08
CA LYS A 39 -8.96 21.22 15.88
C LYS A 39 -9.14 21.71 14.45
N MET A 40 -9.16 20.80 13.47
CA MET A 40 -9.57 21.10 12.11
C MET A 40 -11.09 20.92 12.00
N LEU A 41 -11.81 21.98 11.64
CA LEU A 41 -13.25 21.94 11.45
C LEU A 41 -13.57 21.86 9.97
N ASN A 42 -14.60 21.09 9.60
CA ASN A 42 -15.09 20.94 8.23
C ASN A 42 -14.04 20.44 7.21
N GLY A 43 -12.92 19.88 7.69
CA GLY A 43 -11.84 19.40 6.83
C GLY A 43 -11.85 17.89 6.62
N ASP A 44 -12.29 17.13 7.64
CA ASP A 44 -12.43 15.68 7.53
C ASP A 44 -13.78 15.32 6.94
N VAL A 45 -13.88 15.34 5.61
CA VAL A 45 -15.10 15.01 4.89
C VAL A 45 -15.11 13.52 4.55
N TRP A 46 -16.13 12.81 5.04
CA TRP A 46 -16.39 11.42 4.68
C TRP A 46 -17.65 11.35 3.82
N VAL A 47 -17.49 10.86 2.59
CA VAL A 47 -18.60 10.68 1.63
C VAL A 47 -19.15 9.26 1.78
N ARG A 48 -20.46 9.17 2.00
CA ARG A 48 -21.16 7.89 2.12
C ARG A 48 -21.07 7.09 0.81
N PRO A 49 -20.87 5.75 0.89
CA PRO A 49 -20.85 4.91 -0.32
C PRO A 49 -22.12 5.08 -1.17
N VAL A 50 -21.93 5.38 -2.44
CA VAL A 50 -23.01 5.84 -3.34
C VAL A 50 -24.09 4.80 -3.66
N HIS A 51 -23.79 3.48 -3.57
CA HIS A 51 -24.80 2.44 -3.73
C HIS A 51 -25.95 2.52 -2.69
N LEU A 52 -25.77 3.36 -1.67
CA LEU A 52 -26.75 3.62 -0.60
C LEU A 52 -27.51 4.95 -0.79
N ALA A 53 -27.15 5.72 -1.82
CA ALA A 53 -27.75 7.02 -2.13
C ALA A 53 -28.83 6.91 -3.22
N GLY A 54 -29.69 7.93 -3.33
CA GLY A 54 -30.58 8.12 -4.49
C GLY A 54 -29.81 8.48 -5.77
N ALA A 55 -30.47 8.51 -6.92
CA ALA A 55 -29.84 8.84 -8.19
C ALA A 55 -29.26 10.27 -8.18
N ASP A 56 -30.02 11.24 -7.64
CA ASP A 56 -29.71 12.67 -7.71
C ASP A 56 -29.13 13.23 -6.42
N THR A 57 -28.78 12.38 -5.44
CA THR A 57 -28.38 12.82 -4.10
C THR A 57 -27.14 12.07 -3.63
N MET A 58 -26.15 12.81 -3.13
CA MET A 58 -25.01 12.27 -2.40
C MET A 58 -25.10 12.67 -0.93
N TYR A 59 -24.48 11.89 -0.03
CA TYR A 59 -24.43 12.18 1.39
C TYR A 59 -22.97 12.24 1.84
N TYR A 60 -22.69 13.20 2.72
CA TYR A 60 -21.40 13.28 3.37
C TYR A 60 -21.51 13.76 4.81
N SER A 61 -20.49 13.52 5.59
CA SER A 61 -20.37 14.05 6.94
C SER A 61 -19.06 14.78 7.14
N THR A 62 -19.06 15.70 8.10
CA THR A 62 -17.87 16.42 8.54
C THR A 62 -17.95 16.75 10.03
N TYR A 63 -16.81 17.08 10.65
CA TYR A 63 -16.74 17.50 12.04
C TYR A 63 -16.82 19.04 12.14
N ASN A 64 -17.82 19.56 12.87
CA ASN A 64 -18.06 21.00 13.01
C ASN A 64 -17.54 21.63 14.32
N GLY A 65 -16.80 20.87 15.12
CA GLY A 65 -16.28 21.32 16.43
C GLY A 65 -17.10 20.88 17.63
N THR A 66 -18.33 20.45 17.44
CA THR A 66 -19.19 19.88 18.49
C THR A 66 -19.56 18.43 18.24
N GLY A 67 -19.51 17.99 16.99
CA GLY A 67 -19.83 16.63 16.60
C GLY A 67 -19.77 16.42 15.09
N THR A 68 -20.05 15.19 14.68
CA THR A 68 -20.20 14.85 13.26
C THR A 68 -21.56 15.28 12.75
N VAL A 69 -21.59 16.11 11.73
CA VAL A 69 -22.79 16.61 11.07
C VAL A 69 -22.91 15.99 9.69
N TRP A 70 -24.12 15.58 9.34
CA TRP A 70 -24.44 14.97 8.03
C TRP A 70 -25.17 15.94 7.12
N TYR A 71 -24.85 15.85 5.84
CA TYR A 71 -25.49 16.61 4.78
C TYR A 71 -25.93 15.71 3.63
N SER A 72 -27.07 16.04 3.03
CA SER A 72 -27.42 15.61 1.67
C SER A 72 -27.10 16.74 0.70
N VAL A 73 -26.65 16.40 -0.50
CA VAL A 73 -26.38 17.36 -1.58
C VAL A 73 -26.99 16.87 -2.88
N ASN A 74 -27.73 17.77 -3.55
CA ASN A 74 -28.26 17.53 -4.89
C ASN A 74 -27.12 17.66 -5.92
N ILE A 75 -26.94 16.63 -6.75
CA ILE A 75 -25.81 16.56 -7.68
C ILE A 75 -25.89 17.55 -8.87
N HIS A 76 -27.05 18.09 -9.18
CA HIS A 76 -27.28 18.97 -10.34
C HIS A 76 -27.09 20.45 -10.02
N ASN A 77 -27.52 20.88 -8.81
CA ASN A 77 -27.49 22.30 -8.43
C ASN A 77 -26.62 22.59 -7.19
N GLY A 78 -26.10 21.54 -6.51
CA GLY A 78 -25.28 21.70 -5.31
C GLY A 78 -26.05 22.15 -4.06
N GLU A 79 -27.38 22.11 -4.08
CA GLU A 79 -28.20 22.47 -2.92
C GLU A 79 -27.95 21.47 -1.79
N LYS A 80 -27.54 22.02 -0.62
CA LYS A 80 -27.10 21.27 0.54
C LYS A 80 -28.09 21.42 1.68
N GLN A 81 -28.47 20.30 2.32
CA GLN A 81 -29.33 20.29 3.51
C GLN A 81 -28.69 19.43 4.61
N GLN A 82 -28.73 19.91 5.84
CA GLN A 82 -28.36 19.12 7.00
C GLN A 82 -29.42 18.05 7.25
N VAL A 83 -28.95 16.80 7.49
CA VAL A 83 -29.82 15.64 7.70
C VAL A 83 -29.35 14.84 8.91
N GLU A 84 -30.20 13.96 9.42
CA GLU A 84 -29.77 12.95 10.38
C GLU A 84 -28.85 11.93 9.71
N ASN A 85 -28.04 11.22 10.54
CA ASN A 85 -27.18 10.15 10.03
C ASN A 85 -28.02 9.12 9.25
N PRO A 86 -27.84 8.99 7.94
CA PRO A 86 -28.64 8.08 7.11
C PRO A 86 -28.44 6.59 7.43
N ASP A 87 -27.42 6.26 8.22
CA ASP A 87 -27.11 4.88 8.62
C ASP A 87 -27.53 4.55 10.07
N ARG A 88 -28.16 5.48 10.79
CA ARG A 88 -28.52 5.34 12.23
C ARG A 88 -29.32 4.07 12.55
N ASN A 89 -30.12 3.56 11.63
CA ASN A 89 -30.96 2.36 11.80
C ASN A 89 -30.40 1.10 11.14
N ARG A 90 -29.20 1.16 10.55
CA ARG A 90 -28.56 0.01 9.95
C ARG A 90 -27.67 -0.65 11.00
N GLN A 91 -28.05 -1.84 11.48
CA GLN A 91 -27.07 -2.71 12.13
C GLN A 91 -25.97 -2.97 11.10
N GLU A 92 -24.83 -2.31 11.29
CA GLU A 92 -23.63 -2.62 10.54
C GLU A 92 -23.31 -4.09 10.78
N ARG A 93 -23.61 -4.94 9.79
CA ARG A 93 -22.80 -6.12 9.64
C ARG A 93 -21.39 -5.58 9.37
N ARG A 94 -20.57 -5.53 10.42
CA ARG A 94 -19.12 -5.40 10.29
C ARG A 94 -18.70 -6.51 9.32
N ARG A 95 -18.60 -6.20 8.05
CA ARG A 95 -17.76 -6.95 7.15
C ARG A 95 -16.38 -6.74 7.75
N GLY A 96 -15.85 -7.81 8.36
CA GLY A 96 -14.47 -7.83 8.78
C GLY A 96 -13.65 -7.26 7.65
N GLY A 97 -12.74 -6.32 7.96
CA GLY A 97 -11.90 -5.70 6.97
C GLY A 97 -11.23 -6.82 6.17
N GLY A 98 -11.72 -7.04 4.96
CA GLY A 98 -11.06 -7.92 4.02
C GLY A 98 -9.69 -7.27 3.79
N SER A 99 -8.63 -8.01 4.14
CA SER A 99 -7.26 -7.64 3.84
C SER A 99 -7.20 -7.06 2.43
N GLN A 100 -6.53 -5.92 2.24
CA GLN A 100 -6.16 -5.36 0.92
C GLN A 100 -5.44 -6.39 0.02
N TYR A 101 -5.11 -7.55 0.54
CA TYR A 101 -4.37 -8.66 -0.05
C TYR A 101 -5.25 -9.82 -0.50
N HIS A 102 -6.57 -9.60 -0.67
CA HIS A 102 -7.52 -10.67 -1.04
C HIS A 102 -7.19 -11.36 -2.40
N TRP A 103 -6.44 -10.69 -3.27
CA TRP A 103 -5.93 -11.24 -4.52
C TRP A 103 -4.65 -12.09 -4.35
N MET A 104 -4.01 -12.09 -3.18
CA MET A 104 -2.77 -12.82 -2.91
C MET A 104 -2.98 -14.25 -2.44
N THR A 105 -4.15 -14.58 -1.93
CA THR A 105 -4.47 -15.92 -1.47
C THR A 105 -5.51 -16.54 -2.39
N VAL A 106 -5.06 -17.32 -3.36
CA VAL A 106 -5.94 -18.29 -4.00
C VAL A 106 -6.25 -19.32 -2.92
N ARG A 107 -7.46 -19.25 -2.37
CA ARG A 107 -7.93 -20.23 -1.41
C ARG A 107 -8.17 -21.54 -2.15
N ASP A 108 -7.35 -22.54 -1.87
CA ASP A 108 -7.57 -23.92 -2.33
C ASP A 108 -8.64 -24.58 -1.43
N GLU A 109 -9.82 -23.94 -1.33
CA GLU A 109 -10.85 -24.37 -0.40
C GLU A 109 -11.57 -25.61 -0.93
N LYS A 110 -11.73 -26.57 -0.03
CA LYS A 110 -12.52 -27.80 -0.26
C LYS A 110 -13.99 -27.66 0.19
N ASP A 111 -14.37 -26.52 0.77
CA ASP A 111 -15.66 -26.35 1.45
C ASP A 111 -16.62 -25.38 0.75
N GLY A 112 -16.34 -24.98 -0.51
CA GLY A 112 -17.19 -24.07 -1.27
C GLY A 112 -18.45 -24.75 -1.82
N ARG A 113 -19.57 -23.98 -1.86
CA ARG A 113 -20.78 -24.30 -2.63
C ARG A 113 -20.93 -23.30 -3.76
N ALA A 114 -20.99 -23.79 -5.00
CA ALA A 114 -21.21 -22.96 -6.18
C ALA A 114 -22.62 -23.24 -6.74
N GLN A 115 -23.52 -22.26 -6.53
CA GLN A 115 -24.91 -22.33 -6.98
C GLN A 115 -25.02 -22.18 -8.49
N ASN A 116 -25.83 -23.03 -9.15
CA ASN A 116 -26.13 -22.92 -10.57
C ASN A 116 -27.00 -21.68 -10.83
N PRO A 117 -26.58 -20.73 -11.68
CA PRO A 117 -27.35 -19.51 -11.95
C PRO A 117 -28.62 -19.76 -12.78
N ALA A 118 -28.67 -20.82 -13.59
CA ALA A 118 -29.81 -21.19 -14.41
C ALA A 118 -30.83 -22.07 -13.65
N ASP A 119 -30.35 -22.83 -12.67
CA ASP A 119 -31.16 -23.69 -11.81
C ASP A 119 -30.75 -23.56 -10.36
N GLY A 120 -31.41 -22.68 -9.63
CA GLY A 120 -31.13 -22.42 -8.23
C GLY A 120 -31.26 -23.60 -7.27
N SER A 121 -31.84 -24.74 -7.73
CA SER A 121 -31.90 -25.97 -6.94
C SER A 121 -30.60 -26.77 -6.98
N GLN A 122 -29.69 -26.46 -7.92
CA GLN A 122 -28.43 -27.17 -8.13
C GLN A 122 -27.24 -26.42 -7.60
N CYS A 123 -26.30 -27.14 -6.99
CA CYS A 123 -24.97 -26.57 -6.64
C CYS A 123 -23.87 -27.64 -6.77
N ILE A 124 -22.62 -27.17 -6.95
CA ILE A 124 -21.45 -28.03 -6.90
C ILE A 124 -20.86 -27.97 -5.48
N ILE A 125 -20.49 -29.15 -4.96
CA ILE A 125 -19.70 -29.32 -3.74
C ILE A 125 -18.47 -30.17 -4.01
N HIS A 126 -17.47 -30.07 -3.13
CA HIS A 126 -16.28 -30.93 -3.13
C HIS A 126 -16.45 -32.07 -2.12
N ARG A 127 -16.14 -33.31 -2.53
CA ARG A 127 -16.09 -34.46 -1.65
C ARG A 127 -15.06 -35.48 -2.18
N ASN A 128 -14.21 -36.01 -1.32
CA ASN A 128 -13.23 -37.03 -1.67
C ASN A 128 -12.40 -36.66 -2.92
N ASN A 129 -11.87 -35.43 -2.95
CA ASN A 129 -11.04 -34.89 -4.04
C ASN A 129 -11.78 -34.69 -5.39
N ASN A 130 -13.09 -34.90 -5.44
CA ASN A 130 -13.94 -34.81 -6.62
C ASN A 130 -15.07 -33.82 -6.43
N LEU A 131 -15.69 -33.44 -7.57
CA LEU A 131 -16.86 -32.59 -7.63
C LEU A 131 -18.13 -33.40 -7.65
N TYR A 132 -19.13 -32.95 -6.91
CA TYR A 132 -20.45 -33.54 -6.82
C TYR A 132 -21.52 -32.50 -7.10
N LEU A 133 -22.50 -32.89 -7.88
CA LEU A 133 -23.74 -32.14 -8.10
C LEU A 133 -24.72 -32.45 -6.98
N VAL A 134 -25.19 -31.44 -6.30
CA VAL A 134 -26.26 -31.48 -5.31
C VAL A 134 -27.52 -30.87 -5.93
N THR A 135 -28.67 -31.55 -5.81
CA THR A 135 -29.97 -31.04 -6.22
C THR A 135 -30.87 -30.90 -4.98
N ASP A 136 -31.68 -29.85 -4.95
CA ASP A 136 -32.66 -29.57 -3.88
C ASP A 136 -32.02 -29.50 -2.47
N ASN A 137 -30.79 -29.05 -2.38
CA ASN A 137 -30.00 -28.96 -1.13
C ASN A 137 -29.85 -30.29 -0.37
N ASN A 138 -29.97 -31.41 -1.06
CA ASN A 138 -29.83 -32.75 -0.48
C ASN A 138 -28.42 -33.29 -0.69
N ASP A 139 -27.51 -32.97 0.22
CA ASP A 139 -26.10 -33.39 0.15
C ASP A 139 -25.92 -34.92 0.19
N GLN A 140 -26.87 -35.65 0.77
CA GLN A 140 -26.81 -37.12 0.86
C GLN A 140 -27.07 -37.80 -0.49
N ALA A 141 -27.85 -37.13 -1.36
CA ALA A 141 -28.16 -37.60 -2.72
C ALA A 141 -27.21 -36.97 -3.77
N ALA A 142 -26.08 -36.38 -3.37
CA ALA A 142 -25.15 -35.79 -4.29
C ALA A 142 -24.56 -36.79 -5.28
N THR A 143 -24.59 -36.45 -6.56
CA THR A 143 -24.08 -37.27 -7.66
C THR A 143 -22.67 -36.84 -8.05
N ALA A 144 -21.69 -37.77 -8.08
CA ALA A 144 -20.34 -37.50 -8.54
C ALA A 144 -20.34 -37.10 -10.02
N ILE A 145 -19.76 -35.94 -10.35
CA ILE A 145 -19.59 -35.48 -11.75
C ILE A 145 -18.13 -35.60 -12.20
N THR A 146 -17.19 -35.86 -11.26
CA THR A 146 -15.83 -36.28 -11.54
C THR A 146 -15.46 -37.46 -10.65
N GLN A 147 -14.51 -38.31 -11.09
CA GLN A 147 -14.16 -39.55 -10.38
C GLN A 147 -12.65 -39.82 -10.35
N ASP A 148 -11.84 -38.98 -10.95
CA ASP A 148 -10.40 -39.16 -11.13
C ASP A 148 -9.54 -38.36 -10.14
N GLY A 149 -10.19 -37.58 -9.23
CA GLY A 149 -9.54 -36.82 -8.18
C GLY A 149 -8.88 -37.72 -7.12
N LYS A 150 -7.66 -37.36 -6.70
CA LYS A 150 -6.81 -38.06 -5.73
C LYS A 150 -6.15 -37.05 -4.79
N ASP A 151 -5.61 -37.49 -3.65
CA ASP A 151 -4.85 -36.61 -2.74
C ASP A 151 -3.65 -35.92 -3.42
N THR A 152 -3.09 -36.55 -4.44
CA THR A 152 -1.99 -35.98 -5.24
C THR A 152 -2.45 -35.07 -6.39
N CYS A 153 -3.74 -35.02 -6.67
CA CYS A 153 -4.34 -34.18 -7.72
C CYS A 153 -5.84 -34.12 -7.54
N TYR A 154 -6.38 -33.01 -7.05
CA TYR A 154 -7.78 -32.89 -6.68
C TYR A 154 -8.46 -31.67 -7.35
N TYR A 155 -9.77 -31.72 -7.46
CA TYR A 155 -10.56 -30.59 -7.97
C TYR A 155 -10.80 -29.55 -6.88
N SER A 156 -10.68 -28.27 -7.23
CA SER A 156 -11.12 -27.19 -6.36
C SER A 156 -12.64 -27.04 -6.44
N SER A 157 -13.30 -26.80 -5.31
CA SER A 157 -14.72 -26.41 -5.29
C SER A 157 -14.93 -24.94 -5.71
N TRP A 158 -13.87 -24.15 -5.81
CA TRP A 158 -13.92 -22.79 -6.33
C TRP A 158 -13.95 -22.80 -7.84
N GLY A 159 -15.03 -22.25 -8.39
CA GLY A 159 -15.22 -22.20 -9.81
C GLY A 159 -16.43 -21.34 -10.17
N ALA A 160 -16.75 -21.32 -11.44
CA ALA A 160 -17.85 -20.55 -12.00
C ALA A 160 -18.70 -21.43 -12.93
N TRP A 161 -20.02 -21.37 -12.75
CA TRP A 161 -20.96 -21.91 -13.70
C TRP A 161 -21.01 -21.05 -14.97
N SER A 162 -21.21 -21.68 -16.11
CA SER A 162 -21.68 -20.98 -17.30
C SER A 162 -23.08 -20.41 -17.06
N ALA A 163 -23.43 -19.32 -17.75
CA ALA A 163 -24.71 -18.64 -17.53
C ALA A 163 -25.95 -19.56 -17.86
N ASP A 164 -25.78 -20.51 -18.79
CA ASP A 164 -26.77 -21.49 -19.15
C ASP A 164 -26.86 -22.68 -18.16
N GLY A 165 -25.97 -22.72 -17.15
CA GLY A 165 -25.96 -23.75 -16.13
C GLY A 165 -25.52 -25.14 -16.59
N ARG A 166 -24.94 -25.28 -17.78
CA ARG A 166 -24.49 -26.56 -18.34
C ARG A 166 -23.06 -26.91 -17.92
N TYR A 167 -22.16 -25.91 -17.91
CA TYR A 167 -20.74 -26.12 -17.65
C TYR A 167 -20.30 -25.52 -16.32
N TYR A 168 -19.36 -26.18 -15.66
CA TYR A 168 -18.70 -25.71 -14.47
C TYR A 168 -17.20 -25.60 -14.72
N ALA A 169 -16.65 -24.39 -14.63
CA ALA A 169 -15.24 -24.13 -14.81
C ALA A 169 -14.53 -24.01 -13.45
N THR A 170 -13.42 -24.71 -13.25
CA THR A 170 -12.62 -24.71 -12.04
C THR A 170 -11.16 -25.01 -12.35
N VAL A 171 -10.38 -25.33 -11.33
CA VAL A 171 -8.99 -25.81 -11.45
C VAL A 171 -8.82 -27.18 -10.81
N MET A 172 -8.01 -28.03 -11.44
CA MET A 172 -7.45 -29.22 -10.82
C MET A 172 -6.09 -28.87 -10.21
N ILE A 173 -5.86 -29.23 -8.95
CA ILE A 173 -4.71 -28.82 -8.14
C ILE A 173 -3.81 -30.02 -7.88
N LYS A 174 -2.54 -29.92 -8.27
CA LYS A 174 -1.46 -30.79 -7.79
C LYS A 174 -0.83 -30.11 -6.59
N PRO A 175 -1.09 -30.57 -5.34
CA PRO A 175 -0.64 -29.86 -4.16
C PRO A 175 0.89 -29.96 -3.97
N ALA A 176 1.48 -28.88 -3.48
CA ALA A 176 2.84 -28.86 -2.96
C ALA A 176 2.85 -29.15 -1.45
N PRO A 177 3.99 -29.54 -0.87
CA PRO A 177 4.15 -29.61 0.57
C PRO A 177 3.82 -28.26 1.22
N LYS A 178 3.10 -28.33 2.34
CA LYS A 178 2.77 -27.12 3.11
C LYS A 178 3.92 -26.78 4.05
N HIS A 179 4.26 -25.52 4.12
CA HIS A 179 5.28 -24.98 5.03
C HIS A 179 4.58 -24.12 6.08
N TYR A 180 5.06 -24.19 7.32
CA TYR A 180 4.47 -23.51 8.45
C TYR A 180 5.52 -22.70 9.21
N VAL A 181 5.13 -21.53 9.69
CA VAL A 181 5.82 -20.83 10.78
C VAL A 181 5.08 -21.08 12.08
N THR A 182 5.82 -21.22 13.18
CA THR A 182 5.25 -21.46 14.51
C THR A 182 5.63 -20.30 15.42
N TYR A 183 4.66 -19.74 16.13
CA TYR A 183 4.88 -18.72 17.12
C TYR A 183 4.24 -19.08 18.46
N THR A 184 4.75 -18.45 19.50
CA THR A 184 4.37 -18.71 20.88
C THR A 184 3.77 -17.45 21.47
N MET A 185 2.55 -17.52 21.98
CA MET A 185 2.05 -16.52 22.91
C MET A 185 2.51 -16.89 24.31
N SER A 186 3.61 -16.27 24.76
CA SER A 186 4.26 -16.61 26.03
C SER A 186 3.42 -16.25 27.26
N SER A 187 2.60 -15.21 27.14
CA SER A 187 1.85 -14.62 28.27
C SER A 187 0.35 -14.46 27.93
N PRO A 188 -0.39 -15.57 27.72
CA PRO A 188 -1.82 -15.52 27.47
C PRO A 188 -2.58 -15.01 28.70
N ARG A 189 -3.68 -14.25 28.51
CA ARG A 189 -4.43 -13.63 29.61
C ARG A 189 -5.21 -14.62 30.49
N ASN A 190 -5.53 -15.79 29.96
CA ASN A 190 -6.47 -16.74 30.54
C ASN A 190 -5.82 -18.02 31.10
N GLN A 191 -4.50 -18.18 30.99
CA GLN A 191 -3.76 -19.35 31.47
C GLN A 191 -2.29 -19.02 31.70
N VAL A 192 -1.60 -19.86 32.48
CA VAL A 192 -0.16 -19.73 32.79
C VAL A 192 0.70 -20.29 31.66
N GLN A 193 0.25 -21.41 31.07
CA GLN A 193 1.02 -22.09 30.03
C GLN A 193 0.96 -21.33 28.72
N PRO A 194 2.06 -21.26 27.95
CA PRO A 194 2.07 -20.63 26.61
C PRO A 194 1.07 -21.28 25.64
N ILE A 195 0.65 -20.52 24.67
CA ILE A 195 -0.16 -21.01 23.54
C ILE A 195 0.73 -21.04 22.30
N TYR A 196 0.71 -22.17 21.57
CA TYR A 196 1.44 -22.33 20.31
C TYR A 196 0.48 -22.25 19.15
N SER A 197 0.86 -21.49 18.11
CA SER A 197 0.08 -21.31 16.89
C SER A 197 0.94 -21.60 15.66
N GLN A 198 0.30 -22.05 14.59
CA GLN A 198 0.95 -22.28 13.31
C GLN A 198 0.20 -21.53 12.19
N LEU A 199 0.96 -20.95 11.26
CA LEU A 199 0.44 -20.31 10.05
C LEU A 199 1.09 -20.95 8.84
N GLU A 200 0.30 -21.31 7.82
CA GLU A 200 0.84 -21.73 6.54
C GLU A 200 1.56 -20.55 5.87
N TYR A 201 2.84 -20.75 5.54
CA TYR A 201 3.72 -19.64 5.19
C TYR A 201 4.82 -20.13 4.24
N ALA A 202 4.59 -19.98 2.94
CA ALA A 202 5.59 -20.29 1.92
C ALA A 202 6.65 -19.18 1.82
N LYS A 203 7.91 -19.60 1.74
CA LYS A 203 9.09 -18.74 1.63
C LYS A 203 9.72 -18.87 0.23
N PRO A 204 10.56 -17.93 -0.22
CA PRO A 204 11.27 -18.03 -1.50
C PRO A 204 12.01 -19.35 -1.66
N GLY A 205 11.78 -19.98 -2.80
CA GLY A 205 12.33 -21.30 -3.11
C GLY A 205 11.39 -22.47 -2.81
N ASP A 206 10.38 -22.33 -1.95
CA ASP A 206 9.41 -23.37 -1.64
C ASP A 206 8.58 -23.76 -2.86
N SER A 207 8.17 -25.02 -2.94
CA SER A 207 7.28 -25.51 -3.98
C SER A 207 5.88 -24.89 -3.84
N LEU A 208 5.23 -24.65 -4.97
CA LEU A 208 3.86 -24.10 -5.03
C LEU A 208 2.91 -25.10 -5.68
N ASN A 209 1.63 -25.00 -5.32
CA ASN A 209 0.59 -25.79 -5.95
C ASN A 209 0.56 -25.53 -7.46
N TYR A 210 0.48 -26.61 -8.24
CA TYR A 210 0.32 -26.51 -9.69
C TYR A 210 -1.16 -26.61 -10.05
N ARG A 211 -1.70 -25.62 -10.77
CA ARG A 211 -3.12 -25.51 -11.12
C ARG A 211 -3.33 -25.72 -12.62
N ILE A 212 -4.34 -26.53 -12.95
CA ILE A 212 -4.75 -26.80 -14.35
C ILE A 212 -6.19 -26.35 -14.48
N PRO A 213 -6.52 -25.34 -15.29
CA PRO A 213 -7.89 -24.97 -15.59
C PRO A 213 -8.65 -26.14 -16.22
N VAL A 214 -9.87 -26.38 -15.77
CA VAL A 214 -10.71 -27.47 -16.28
C VAL A 214 -12.14 -27.01 -16.41
N VAL A 215 -12.86 -27.58 -17.37
CA VAL A 215 -14.30 -27.43 -17.54
C VAL A 215 -14.96 -28.77 -17.35
N VAL A 216 -16.02 -28.82 -16.57
CA VAL A 216 -16.88 -30.00 -16.43
C VAL A 216 -18.20 -29.73 -17.15
N ASP A 217 -18.51 -30.51 -18.18
CA ASP A 217 -19.87 -30.64 -18.74
C ASP A 217 -20.68 -31.44 -17.72
N VAL A 218 -21.54 -30.76 -16.96
CA VAL A 218 -22.25 -31.36 -15.82
C VAL A 218 -23.32 -32.35 -16.32
N GLN A 219 -23.90 -32.13 -17.50
CA GLN A 219 -24.93 -33.03 -18.08
C GLN A 219 -24.28 -34.30 -18.61
N GLU A 220 -23.20 -34.20 -19.35
CA GLU A 220 -22.47 -35.32 -19.93
C GLU A 220 -21.47 -35.97 -18.96
N GLN A 221 -21.28 -35.40 -17.76
CA GLN A 221 -20.28 -35.82 -16.75
C GLN A 221 -18.88 -36.00 -17.37
N ARG A 222 -18.50 -35.07 -18.22
CA ARG A 222 -17.24 -35.08 -18.96
C ARG A 222 -16.37 -33.90 -18.58
N THR A 223 -15.10 -34.17 -18.23
CA THR A 223 -14.10 -33.14 -17.95
C THR A 223 -13.35 -32.80 -19.22
N ILE A 224 -13.16 -31.49 -19.48
CA ILE A 224 -12.40 -30.92 -20.58
C ILE A 224 -11.13 -30.31 -20.01
N PHE A 225 -9.99 -30.89 -20.37
CA PHE A 225 -8.66 -30.40 -20.01
C PHE A 225 -8.06 -29.58 -21.13
N PRO A 226 -7.13 -28.65 -20.84
CA PRO A 226 -6.32 -28.01 -21.86
C PRO A 226 -5.49 -29.07 -22.63
N LYS A 227 -5.48 -28.99 -23.96
CA LYS A 227 -4.68 -29.88 -24.83
C LYS A 227 -3.17 -29.68 -24.61
N SER A 228 -2.76 -28.52 -24.13
CA SER A 228 -1.38 -28.20 -23.80
C SER A 228 -1.32 -27.24 -22.60
N THR A 229 -0.37 -27.49 -21.71
CA THR A 229 -0.09 -26.62 -20.56
C THR A 229 1.14 -25.73 -20.80
N GLN A 230 1.73 -25.74 -22.00
CA GLN A 230 2.97 -25.02 -22.31
C GLN A 230 2.88 -23.51 -22.00
N LEU A 231 1.73 -22.87 -22.27
CA LEU A 231 1.55 -21.43 -22.05
C LEU A 231 1.52 -21.02 -20.57
N PHE A 232 1.35 -21.98 -19.64
CA PHE A 232 1.29 -21.77 -18.20
C PHE A 232 2.07 -22.81 -17.38
N ALA A 233 3.15 -23.35 -17.95
CA ALA A 233 3.93 -24.44 -17.34
C ALA A 233 4.70 -24.01 -16.08
N SER A 234 5.38 -22.87 -16.13
CA SER A 234 6.21 -22.36 -15.01
C SER A 234 5.40 -21.36 -14.16
N GLN A 235 4.39 -21.83 -13.47
CA GLN A 235 3.46 -20.97 -12.77
C GLN A 235 3.88 -20.62 -11.36
N TYR A 236 3.78 -19.31 -11.01
CA TYR A 236 3.57 -18.86 -9.65
C TYR A 236 2.11 -19.09 -9.26
N ASN A 237 1.20 -18.69 -10.14
CA ASN A 237 -0.22 -18.87 -9.95
C ASN A 237 -0.98 -18.95 -11.28
N VAL A 238 -2.10 -19.66 -11.25
CA VAL A 238 -3.15 -19.62 -12.26
C VAL A 238 -4.46 -19.32 -11.54
N THR A 239 -5.19 -18.27 -11.96
CA THR A 239 -6.47 -17.90 -11.35
C THR A 239 -7.58 -18.86 -11.71
N ALA A 240 -8.66 -18.86 -10.93
CA ALA A 240 -9.89 -19.53 -11.30
C ALA A 240 -10.43 -18.98 -12.63
N PRO A 241 -10.90 -19.86 -13.55
CA PRO A 241 -11.39 -19.43 -14.84
C PRO A 241 -12.72 -18.67 -14.73
N GLN A 242 -12.91 -17.71 -15.66
CA GLN A 242 -14.13 -16.91 -15.80
C GLN A 242 -14.73 -17.11 -17.18
N TRP A 243 -16.06 -17.27 -17.26
CA TRP A 243 -16.76 -17.43 -18.51
C TRP A 243 -16.89 -16.11 -19.29
N ASP A 244 -16.83 -16.19 -20.62
CA ASP A 244 -17.31 -15.12 -21.49
C ASP A 244 -18.85 -15.08 -21.52
N GLU A 245 -19.43 -14.00 -22.04
CA GLU A 245 -20.89 -13.82 -22.09
C GLU A 245 -21.59 -14.88 -22.92
N GLY A 246 -20.91 -15.47 -23.91
CA GLY A 246 -21.47 -16.50 -24.81
C GLY A 246 -21.32 -17.92 -24.28
N CYS A 247 -20.66 -18.12 -23.15
CA CYS A 247 -20.36 -19.43 -22.55
C CYS A 247 -19.62 -20.41 -23.48
N GLN A 248 -18.92 -19.90 -24.49
CA GLN A 248 -18.15 -20.69 -25.45
C GLN A 248 -16.68 -20.77 -25.13
N THR A 249 -16.16 -19.77 -24.39
CA THR A 249 -14.79 -19.71 -23.94
C THR A 249 -14.74 -19.26 -22.48
N LEU A 250 -13.63 -19.56 -21.86
CA LEU A 250 -13.31 -19.08 -20.53
C LEU A 250 -11.92 -18.44 -20.53
N THR A 251 -11.73 -17.48 -19.65
CA THR A 251 -10.45 -16.81 -19.46
C THR A 251 -9.90 -17.07 -18.08
N PHE A 252 -8.58 -17.16 -17.97
CA PHE A 252 -7.83 -17.24 -16.71
C PHE A 252 -6.52 -16.48 -16.83
N GLU A 253 -5.96 -16.10 -15.70
CA GLU A 253 -4.71 -15.37 -15.65
C GLU A 253 -3.59 -16.30 -15.20
N PHE A 254 -2.46 -16.20 -15.86
CA PHE A 254 -1.22 -16.89 -15.54
C PHE A 254 -0.16 -15.89 -15.10
N ASN A 255 0.44 -16.15 -13.96
CA ASN A 255 1.60 -15.44 -13.45
C ASN A 255 2.77 -16.41 -13.41
N GLU A 256 3.84 -16.11 -14.15
CA GLU A 256 5.05 -16.90 -14.18
C GLU A 256 5.77 -16.86 -12.83
N ARG A 257 6.39 -17.94 -12.41
CA ARG A 257 7.27 -17.92 -11.25
C ARG A 257 8.54 -17.13 -11.54
N GLY A 258 8.86 -16.16 -10.66
CA GLY A 258 9.86 -15.12 -10.92
C GLY A 258 9.28 -13.87 -11.57
N HIS A 259 7.97 -13.89 -11.88
CA HIS A 259 7.12 -12.75 -12.27
C HIS A 259 7.56 -11.98 -13.51
N LYS A 260 8.36 -12.60 -14.42
CA LYS A 260 8.78 -11.92 -15.66
C LYS A 260 7.71 -11.91 -16.73
N THR A 261 6.81 -12.89 -16.70
CA THR A 261 5.72 -13.02 -17.68
C THR A 261 4.38 -13.13 -16.97
N PHE A 262 3.41 -12.37 -17.45
CA PHE A 262 2.01 -12.47 -17.05
C PHE A 262 1.14 -12.59 -18.30
N ARG A 263 0.14 -13.49 -18.29
CA ARG A 263 -0.76 -13.71 -19.42
C ARG A 263 -2.20 -13.73 -19.00
N VAL A 264 -3.05 -13.16 -19.85
CA VAL A 264 -4.48 -13.48 -19.90
C VAL A 264 -4.66 -14.54 -20.99
N LEU A 265 -5.11 -15.70 -20.59
CA LEU A 265 -5.28 -16.86 -21.45
C LEU A 265 -6.77 -17.13 -21.66
N GLU A 266 -7.12 -17.70 -22.83
CA GLU A 266 -8.47 -18.13 -23.17
C GLU A 266 -8.44 -19.61 -23.54
N MET A 267 -9.42 -20.38 -23.05
CA MET A 267 -9.62 -21.78 -23.38
C MET A 267 -11.03 -21.98 -23.94
N ASP A 268 -11.14 -22.70 -25.03
CA ASP A 268 -12.43 -23.13 -25.61
C ASP A 268 -12.92 -24.47 -25.02
N LEU A 269 -14.14 -24.86 -25.39
CA LEU A 269 -14.76 -26.15 -24.96
C LEU A 269 -14.13 -27.38 -25.63
N GLU A 270 -13.15 -27.21 -26.52
CA GLU A 270 -12.34 -28.29 -27.10
C GLU A 270 -10.98 -28.43 -26.35
N GLY A 271 -10.67 -27.53 -25.41
CA GLY A 271 -9.42 -27.49 -24.66
C GLY A 271 -8.26 -26.81 -25.40
N ASN A 272 -8.52 -26.07 -26.47
CA ASN A 272 -7.50 -25.25 -27.11
C ASN A 272 -7.25 -23.99 -26.26
N VAL A 273 -5.97 -23.68 -25.99
CA VAL A 273 -5.58 -22.51 -25.18
C VAL A 273 -4.80 -21.53 -26.07
N ARG A 274 -5.17 -20.24 -25.98
CA ARG A 274 -4.45 -19.15 -26.65
C ARG A 274 -4.20 -17.97 -25.71
N THR A 275 -3.18 -17.18 -26.02
CA THR A 275 -2.91 -15.93 -25.31
C THR A 275 -3.77 -14.81 -25.88
N LEU A 276 -4.47 -14.06 -25.00
CA LEU A 276 -5.15 -12.80 -25.33
C LEU A 276 -4.24 -11.61 -25.10
N ILE A 277 -3.65 -11.53 -23.92
CA ILE A 277 -2.76 -10.41 -23.50
C ILE A 277 -1.53 -11.03 -22.85
N GLU A 278 -0.36 -10.54 -23.23
CA GLU A 278 0.90 -10.88 -22.58
C GLU A 278 1.60 -9.60 -22.09
N GLU A 279 2.08 -9.65 -20.85
CA GLU A 279 3.03 -8.71 -20.26
C GLU A 279 4.36 -9.41 -20.09
N HIS A 280 5.45 -8.73 -20.44
CA HIS A 280 6.79 -9.22 -20.21
C HIS A 280 7.72 -8.09 -19.75
N ASN A 281 8.56 -8.40 -18.76
CA ASN A 281 9.63 -7.51 -18.31
C ASN A 281 10.83 -8.36 -17.85
N ASP A 282 12.04 -8.01 -18.26
CA ASP A 282 13.26 -8.76 -17.93
C ASP A 282 13.56 -8.82 -16.43
N LYS A 283 13.04 -7.87 -15.67
CA LYS A 283 13.13 -7.84 -14.21
C LYS A 283 11.88 -8.49 -13.59
N TYR A 284 10.76 -7.80 -13.59
CA TYR A 284 9.46 -8.32 -13.14
C TYR A 284 8.30 -7.50 -13.71
N VAL A 285 7.18 -8.14 -13.88
CA VAL A 285 5.86 -7.52 -14.08
C VAL A 285 5.23 -7.33 -12.70
N ALA A 286 4.84 -6.11 -12.37
CA ALA A 286 4.11 -5.84 -11.12
C ALA A 286 2.64 -6.29 -11.27
N TYR A 287 2.42 -7.58 -11.28
CA TYR A 287 1.13 -8.21 -11.58
C TYR A 287 0.00 -7.71 -10.68
N SER A 288 0.26 -7.31 -9.45
CA SER A 288 -0.70 -6.73 -8.52
C SER A 288 -1.26 -5.37 -8.96
N ARG A 289 -0.59 -4.71 -9.90
CA ARG A 289 -1.01 -3.42 -10.47
C ARG A 289 -1.68 -3.55 -11.83
N ASN A 290 -1.58 -4.71 -12.47
CA ASN A 290 -2.37 -5.01 -13.65
C ASN A 290 -3.86 -5.02 -13.26
N TRP A 291 -4.69 -4.56 -14.17
CA TRP A 291 -6.12 -4.53 -13.93
C TRP A 291 -6.86 -4.81 -15.23
N ARG A 292 -7.86 -5.67 -15.13
CA ARG A 292 -8.66 -6.14 -16.25
C ARG A 292 -10.12 -5.85 -16.00
N GLN A 293 -10.82 -5.41 -17.04
CA GLN A 293 -12.27 -5.37 -17.09
C GLN A 293 -12.74 -5.85 -18.45
N ASP A 294 -13.48 -6.94 -18.47
CA ASP A 294 -14.22 -7.37 -19.67
C ASP A 294 -15.40 -6.40 -19.83
N LEU A 295 -15.36 -5.61 -20.88
CA LEU A 295 -16.39 -4.62 -21.16
C LEU A 295 -17.61 -5.27 -21.87
N ASN A 296 -17.36 -6.30 -22.67
CA ASN A 296 -18.33 -7.18 -23.32
C ASN A 296 -17.57 -8.37 -23.92
N SER A 297 -18.26 -9.26 -24.63
CA SER A 297 -17.66 -10.45 -25.28
C SER A 297 -16.52 -10.14 -26.27
N ARG A 298 -16.39 -8.87 -26.72
CA ARG A 298 -15.37 -8.47 -27.69
C ARG A 298 -14.23 -7.64 -27.10
N PHE A 299 -14.50 -6.77 -26.15
CA PHE A 299 -13.51 -5.77 -25.68
C PHE A 299 -13.12 -6.00 -24.23
N ILE A 300 -11.80 -5.92 -23.96
CA ILE A 300 -11.21 -5.91 -22.64
C ILE A 300 -10.50 -4.57 -22.44
N LEU A 301 -10.79 -3.87 -21.33
CA LEU A 301 -9.97 -2.75 -20.87
C LEU A 301 -8.86 -3.32 -19.98
N TRP A 302 -7.63 -2.95 -20.30
CA TRP A 302 -6.43 -3.45 -19.66
C TRP A 302 -5.55 -2.31 -19.15
N LYS A 303 -5.09 -2.37 -17.89
CA LYS A 303 -4.09 -1.44 -17.35
C LYS A 303 -2.74 -2.14 -17.28
N SER A 304 -1.71 -1.52 -17.85
CA SER A 304 -0.36 -2.08 -17.95
C SER A 304 0.70 -0.99 -17.86
N ASP A 305 1.85 -1.32 -17.29
CA ASP A 305 3.02 -0.46 -17.23
C ASP A 305 4.10 -0.77 -18.31
N ARG A 306 3.73 -1.56 -19.33
CA ARG A 306 4.61 -1.98 -20.47
C ARG A 306 5.33 -0.85 -21.19
N SER A 307 4.81 0.37 -21.12
CA SER A 307 5.42 1.56 -21.72
C SER A 307 6.34 2.34 -20.78
N GLY A 308 6.72 1.76 -19.62
CA GLY A 308 7.52 2.40 -18.59
C GLY A 308 6.71 3.20 -17.55
N ARG A 309 5.41 3.35 -17.79
CA ARG A 309 4.38 3.86 -16.86
C ARG A 309 3.07 3.14 -17.07
N ALA A 310 2.23 3.10 -16.04
CA ALA A 310 0.93 2.47 -16.16
C ALA A 310 -0.02 3.32 -17.04
N HIS A 311 -0.53 2.70 -18.08
CA HIS A 311 -1.51 3.25 -19.02
C HIS A 311 -2.64 2.28 -19.26
N LEU A 312 -3.72 2.79 -19.87
CA LEU A 312 -4.89 2.02 -20.28
C LEU A 312 -4.78 1.62 -21.74
N TYR A 313 -5.20 0.39 -22.02
CA TYR A 313 -5.22 -0.22 -23.33
C TYR A 313 -6.58 -0.89 -23.57
N LEU A 314 -7.05 -0.89 -24.80
CA LEU A 314 -8.24 -1.61 -25.23
C LEU A 314 -7.83 -2.79 -26.10
N TYR A 315 -8.14 -4.00 -25.66
CA TYR A 315 -7.96 -5.22 -26.42
C TYR A 315 -9.24 -5.56 -27.18
N ASP A 316 -9.15 -5.73 -28.50
CA ASP A 316 -10.24 -6.17 -29.39
C ASP A 316 -10.02 -7.66 -29.72
N ARG A 317 -10.78 -8.56 -29.08
CA ARG A 317 -10.71 -10.02 -29.30
C ARG A 317 -10.90 -10.43 -30.76
N LYS A 318 -11.74 -9.70 -31.51
CA LYS A 318 -12.02 -10.00 -32.93
C LYS A 318 -10.84 -9.67 -33.84
N LYS A 319 -10.07 -8.65 -33.50
CA LYS A 319 -8.90 -8.21 -34.27
C LYS A 319 -7.58 -8.72 -33.72
N ASP A 320 -7.63 -9.38 -32.56
CA ASP A 320 -6.47 -9.82 -31.79
C ASP A 320 -5.45 -8.68 -31.63
N ARG A 321 -5.94 -7.52 -31.13
CA ARG A 321 -5.11 -6.32 -31.06
C ARG A 321 -5.34 -5.51 -29.80
N LEU A 322 -4.25 -5.19 -29.11
CA LEU A 322 -4.19 -4.27 -28.00
C LEU A 322 -3.83 -2.87 -28.51
N THR A 323 -4.64 -1.86 -28.16
CA THR A 323 -4.49 -0.47 -28.62
C THR A 323 -4.42 0.46 -27.41
N PRO A 324 -3.45 1.40 -27.31
CA PRO A 324 -3.38 2.33 -26.20
C PRO A 324 -4.60 3.28 -26.21
N VAL A 325 -5.21 3.44 -25.03
CA VAL A 325 -6.26 4.44 -24.74
C VAL A 325 -5.63 5.67 -24.10
N THR A 326 -4.63 5.50 -23.25
CA THR A 326 -3.89 6.59 -22.63
C THR A 326 -2.40 6.50 -22.94
N SER A 327 -1.73 7.64 -22.95
CA SER A 327 -0.27 7.74 -23.11
C SER A 327 0.23 9.08 -22.59
N GLY A 328 1.50 9.20 -22.22
CA GLY A 328 2.11 10.45 -21.77
C GLY A 328 2.95 10.31 -20.51
N ASP A 329 3.41 11.45 -19.98
CA ASP A 329 4.28 11.51 -18.79
C ASP A 329 3.48 11.51 -17.48
N TYR A 330 2.63 10.50 -17.31
CA TYR A 330 1.84 10.27 -16.10
C TYR A 330 1.59 8.78 -15.88
N TRP A 331 1.19 8.43 -14.66
CA TRP A 331 0.90 7.08 -14.22
C TRP A 331 -0.59 6.94 -13.90
N VAL A 332 -1.32 6.10 -14.63
CA VAL A 332 -2.72 5.77 -14.31
C VAL A 332 -2.77 4.97 -13.01
N ARG A 333 -3.56 5.46 -12.04
CA ARG A 333 -3.72 4.83 -10.72
C ARG A 333 -4.93 3.89 -10.74
N ASP A 334 -6.13 4.43 -10.69
CA ASP A 334 -7.36 3.67 -10.55
C ASP A 334 -8.31 3.93 -11.70
N ILE A 335 -9.08 2.93 -12.08
CA ILE A 335 -10.20 3.04 -12.98
C ILE A 335 -11.46 3.21 -12.13
N ILE A 336 -12.18 4.30 -12.34
CA ILE A 336 -13.37 4.66 -11.58
C ILE A 336 -14.61 4.10 -12.25
N HIS A 337 -14.72 4.29 -13.57
CA HIS A 337 -15.84 3.86 -14.37
C HIS A 337 -15.44 3.66 -15.82
N CYS A 338 -16.01 2.68 -16.48
CA CYS A 338 -15.85 2.49 -17.91
C CYS A 338 -17.16 1.99 -18.52
N GLU A 339 -17.58 2.58 -19.61
CA GLU A 339 -18.71 2.10 -20.40
C GLU A 339 -18.34 2.03 -21.88
N THR A 340 -18.95 1.08 -22.61
CA THR A 340 -18.75 0.92 -24.03
C THR A 340 -19.97 0.31 -24.70
N ASP A 341 -20.17 0.66 -25.99
CA ASP A 341 -21.13 -0.03 -26.85
C ASP A 341 -20.49 -1.29 -27.49
N ALA A 342 -21.30 -2.06 -28.22
CA ALA A 342 -20.84 -3.26 -28.92
C ALA A 342 -19.77 -2.97 -30.03
N LYS A 343 -19.54 -1.71 -30.38
CA LYS A 343 -18.55 -1.28 -31.39
C LYS A 343 -17.27 -0.77 -30.75
N GLY A 344 -17.18 -0.72 -29.40
CA GLY A 344 -16.04 -0.20 -28.67
C GLY A 344 -16.04 1.33 -28.53
N LYS A 345 -17.16 1.99 -28.75
CA LYS A 345 -17.30 3.42 -28.48
C LYS A 345 -17.77 3.60 -27.03
N GLY A 346 -17.11 4.49 -26.32
CA GLY A 346 -17.40 4.75 -24.93
C GLY A 346 -16.34 5.63 -24.31
N TYR A 347 -16.30 5.66 -22.99
CA TYR A 347 -15.31 6.43 -22.25
C TYR A 347 -14.90 5.72 -20.97
N VAL A 348 -13.79 6.15 -20.40
CA VAL A 348 -13.31 5.72 -19.08
C VAL A 348 -13.04 6.96 -18.22
N ILE A 349 -13.44 6.89 -16.94
CA ILE A 349 -13.04 7.81 -15.88
C ILE A 349 -11.95 7.11 -15.05
N PHE A 350 -10.85 7.82 -14.84
CA PHE A 350 -9.70 7.26 -14.14
C PHE A 350 -8.96 8.33 -13.31
N SER A 351 -8.19 7.88 -12.33
CA SER A 351 -7.23 8.73 -11.62
C SER A 351 -5.81 8.50 -12.14
N ALA A 352 -4.98 9.54 -12.07
CA ALA A 352 -3.58 9.49 -12.47
C ALA A 352 -2.73 10.48 -11.68
N ASN A 353 -1.42 10.22 -11.62
CA ASN A 353 -0.42 11.12 -11.07
C ASN A 353 0.79 11.25 -12.01
N GLY A 354 1.59 12.30 -11.86
CA GLY A 354 2.80 12.51 -12.67
C GLY A 354 2.96 13.96 -13.15
N LYS A 355 4.14 14.31 -13.59
CA LYS A 355 4.46 15.68 -14.06
C LYS A 355 3.60 16.13 -15.24
N GLY A 356 3.13 15.19 -16.07
CA GLY A 356 2.27 15.46 -17.22
C GLY A 356 0.78 15.68 -16.90
N CYS A 357 0.33 15.32 -15.68
CA CYS A 357 -1.09 15.33 -15.31
C CYS A 357 -1.73 16.71 -15.47
N LYS A 358 -1.07 17.75 -15.05
CA LYS A 358 -1.59 19.12 -15.05
C LYS A 358 -1.96 19.66 -16.44
N ASN A 359 -1.32 19.16 -17.48
CA ASN A 359 -1.59 19.56 -18.87
C ASN A 359 -2.50 18.61 -19.63
N MET A 360 -2.88 17.49 -19.03
CA MET A 360 -3.78 16.54 -19.65
C MET A 360 -5.14 17.19 -19.95
N GLY A 361 -5.63 16.97 -21.17
CA GLY A 361 -6.90 17.54 -21.61
C GLY A 361 -6.86 19.03 -21.98
N LYS A 362 -5.70 19.70 -21.92
CA LYS A 362 -5.53 21.09 -22.35
C LYS A 362 -4.97 21.16 -23.77
N PRO A 363 -5.38 22.18 -24.60
CA PRO A 363 -4.72 22.44 -25.85
C PRO A 363 -3.23 22.77 -25.65
N ALA A 364 -2.38 22.40 -26.61
CA ALA A 364 -0.94 22.69 -26.54
C ALA A 364 -0.61 24.18 -26.33
N SER A 365 -1.44 25.08 -26.85
CA SER A 365 -1.32 26.55 -26.69
C SER A 365 -1.63 27.05 -25.28
N SER A 366 -2.27 26.23 -24.42
CA SER A 366 -2.61 26.56 -23.01
C SER A 366 -1.83 25.74 -21.99
N MET A 367 -0.78 25.01 -22.42
CA MET A 367 0.07 24.26 -21.54
C MET A 367 0.82 25.18 -20.59
N ASP A 368 0.63 24.94 -19.28
CA ASP A 368 1.34 25.64 -18.23
C ASP A 368 2.76 25.06 -18.09
N GLN A 369 3.76 25.83 -18.46
CA GLN A 369 5.18 25.44 -18.36
C GLN A 369 5.70 25.43 -16.90
N SER A 370 4.94 25.96 -15.94
CA SER A 370 5.27 25.93 -14.50
C SER A 370 5.05 24.58 -13.81
N ILE A 371 4.83 23.51 -14.57
CA ILE A 371 4.52 22.14 -14.09
C ILE A 371 5.64 21.53 -13.24
N THR A 372 6.85 22.04 -13.36
CA THR A 372 7.99 21.58 -12.57
C THR A 372 7.83 21.79 -11.07
N GLU A 373 6.81 22.52 -10.63
CA GLU A 373 6.56 22.88 -9.22
C GLU A 373 5.45 22.05 -8.54
N GLU A 374 4.77 21.14 -9.23
CA GLU A 374 3.76 20.30 -8.62
C GLU A 374 4.34 18.94 -8.21
N ASP A 375 3.95 18.45 -7.03
CA ASP A 375 4.33 17.13 -6.54
C ASP A 375 3.84 16.06 -7.53
N PRO A 376 4.75 15.27 -8.14
CA PRO A 376 4.39 14.29 -9.16
C PRO A 376 3.57 13.12 -8.62
N TYR A 377 3.33 13.04 -7.33
CA TYR A 377 2.49 12.04 -6.69
C TYR A 377 1.06 12.51 -6.45
N ASN A 378 0.75 13.81 -6.68
CA ASN A 378 -0.61 14.31 -6.57
C ASN A 378 -1.54 13.59 -7.54
N ILE A 379 -2.67 13.15 -7.02
CA ILE A 379 -3.70 12.42 -7.77
C ILE A 379 -4.67 13.42 -8.38
N HIS A 380 -4.94 13.27 -9.68
CA HIS A 380 -5.96 13.99 -10.43
C HIS A 380 -6.91 13.01 -11.11
N TYR A 381 -8.10 13.48 -11.45
CA TYR A 381 -9.13 12.68 -12.11
C TYR A 381 -9.37 13.17 -13.55
N TYR A 382 -9.58 12.20 -14.43
CA TYR A 382 -9.70 12.41 -15.87
C TYR A 382 -10.81 11.57 -16.47
N ARG A 383 -11.30 12.03 -17.63
CA ARG A 383 -12.19 11.28 -18.52
C ARG A 383 -11.61 11.25 -19.91
N ILE A 384 -11.60 10.10 -20.59
CA ILE A 384 -11.12 9.94 -21.97
C ILE A 384 -12.04 8.99 -22.73
N THR A 385 -12.23 9.23 -24.05
CA THR A 385 -12.91 8.26 -24.89
C THR A 385 -12.02 7.06 -25.19
N LEU A 386 -12.62 5.87 -25.38
CA LEU A 386 -11.88 4.60 -25.55
C LEU A 386 -11.03 4.55 -26.84
N ASP A 387 -11.23 5.50 -27.78
CA ASP A 387 -10.36 5.69 -28.97
C ASP A 387 -9.11 6.55 -28.68
N GLY A 388 -8.89 6.91 -27.40
CA GLY A 388 -7.75 7.70 -26.95
C GLY A 388 -7.85 9.20 -27.23
N LYS A 389 -9.03 9.70 -27.61
CA LYS A 389 -9.27 11.11 -27.89
C LYS A 389 -10.08 11.76 -26.77
N HIS A 390 -10.30 13.09 -26.89
CA HIS A 390 -11.16 13.85 -25.97
C HIS A 390 -10.83 13.63 -24.48
N LEU A 391 -9.55 13.71 -24.15
CA LEU A 391 -9.10 13.69 -22.76
C LEU A 391 -9.55 14.98 -22.05
N VAL A 392 -10.24 14.85 -20.92
CA VAL A 392 -10.77 15.93 -20.10
C VAL A 392 -10.21 15.82 -18.69
N ALA A 393 -9.61 16.90 -18.18
CA ALA A 393 -9.24 17.01 -16.76
C ALA A 393 -10.47 17.39 -15.92
N LEU A 394 -10.77 16.58 -14.91
CA LEU A 394 -11.93 16.77 -14.03
C LEU A 394 -11.58 17.56 -12.76
N THR A 395 -10.31 17.56 -12.35
CA THR A 395 -9.79 18.22 -11.13
C THR A 395 -8.63 19.14 -11.49
N PRO A 396 -8.84 20.47 -11.58
CA PRO A 396 -7.86 21.42 -12.14
C PRO A 396 -6.88 22.02 -11.10
N GLU A 397 -7.14 21.91 -9.80
CA GLU A 397 -6.33 22.52 -8.73
C GLU A 397 -4.99 21.79 -8.55
N LYS A 398 -3.95 22.55 -8.17
CA LYS A 398 -2.61 22.02 -7.84
C LYS A 398 -2.62 21.42 -6.42
N ALA A 399 -3.17 20.26 -6.28
CA ALA A 399 -3.31 19.59 -4.98
C ALA A 399 -3.49 18.08 -5.17
N ASN A 400 -3.43 17.33 -4.09
CA ASN A 400 -3.87 15.94 -4.09
C ASN A 400 -5.39 15.88 -3.98
N HIS A 401 -6.06 15.13 -4.86
CA HIS A 401 -7.51 15.04 -4.96
C HIS A 401 -8.01 13.66 -4.49
N ARG A 402 -9.16 13.67 -3.82
CA ARG A 402 -9.93 12.48 -3.45
C ARG A 402 -11.37 12.66 -3.92
N ALA A 403 -11.75 11.93 -4.95
CA ALA A 403 -13.09 12.03 -5.53
C ALA A 403 -13.95 10.81 -5.20
N THR A 404 -15.20 11.06 -4.85
CA THR A 404 -16.26 10.05 -4.77
C THR A 404 -17.34 10.41 -5.77
N PHE A 405 -17.59 9.53 -6.73
CA PHE A 405 -18.55 9.76 -7.81
C PHE A 405 -19.96 9.38 -7.38
N SER A 406 -20.96 10.07 -7.96
CA SER A 406 -22.38 9.72 -7.83
C SER A 406 -22.66 8.35 -8.45
N ARG A 407 -23.80 7.77 -8.15
CA ARG A 407 -24.17 6.41 -8.59
C ARG A 407 -24.09 6.24 -10.10
N GLU A 408 -24.59 7.19 -10.85
CA GLU A 408 -24.60 7.17 -12.32
C GLU A 408 -23.39 7.91 -12.93
N HIS A 409 -22.38 8.26 -12.12
CA HIS A 409 -21.16 8.95 -12.52
C HIS A 409 -21.39 10.27 -13.27
N GLU A 410 -22.47 11.02 -12.94
CA GLU A 410 -22.77 12.33 -13.51
C GLU A 410 -22.05 13.46 -12.79
N ALA A 411 -21.85 13.34 -11.49
CA ALA A 411 -21.15 14.29 -10.65
C ALA A 411 -20.25 13.57 -9.63
N PHE A 412 -19.39 14.31 -8.96
CA PHE A 412 -18.55 13.79 -7.88
C PHE A 412 -18.26 14.84 -6.82
N ILE A 413 -18.14 14.40 -5.59
CA ILE A 413 -17.58 15.18 -4.48
C ILE A 413 -16.09 15.00 -4.50
N ASP A 414 -15.36 16.12 -4.61
CA ASP A 414 -13.91 16.21 -4.67
C ASP A 414 -13.40 16.94 -3.44
N THR A 415 -12.58 16.29 -2.62
CA THR A 415 -11.82 16.93 -1.54
C THR A 415 -10.37 17.01 -1.95
N TYR A 416 -9.83 18.23 -2.02
CA TYR A 416 -8.44 18.45 -2.38
C TYR A 416 -7.68 19.21 -1.31
N SER A 417 -6.43 18.83 -1.11
CA SER A 417 -5.51 19.43 -0.15
C SER A 417 -4.05 19.18 -0.52
N SER A 418 -3.13 19.78 0.21
CA SER A 418 -1.72 19.42 0.20
C SER A 418 -1.18 19.44 1.63
N ILE A 419 0.08 19.08 1.84
CA ILE A 419 0.71 19.17 3.17
C ILE A 419 0.56 20.56 3.80
N THR A 420 0.53 21.62 3.00
CA THR A 420 0.46 23.00 3.47
C THR A 420 -0.89 23.70 3.18
N GLN A 421 -1.73 23.09 2.37
CA GLN A 421 -3.04 23.62 2.01
C GLN A 421 -4.15 22.85 2.72
N ALA A 422 -4.92 23.53 3.56
CA ALA A 422 -6.08 22.96 4.22
C ALA A 422 -7.14 22.43 3.23
N PRO A 423 -7.91 21.39 3.58
CA PRO A 423 -8.87 20.76 2.68
C PRO A 423 -9.99 21.71 2.21
N VAL A 424 -10.31 21.58 0.92
CA VAL A 424 -11.48 22.17 0.29
C VAL A 424 -12.29 21.06 -0.35
N THR A 425 -13.60 21.00 -0.07
CA THR A 425 -14.52 20.01 -0.64
C THR A 425 -15.51 20.70 -1.57
N VAL A 426 -15.62 20.19 -2.78
CA VAL A 426 -16.47 20.74 -3.83
C VAL A 426 -17.29 19.64 -4.51
N LEU A 427 -18.40 20.05 -5.15
CA LEU A 427 -19.17 19.21 -6.07
C LEU A 427 -18.86 19.62 -7.50
N ARG A 428 -18.57 18.65 -8.37
CA ARG A 428 -18.22 18.86 -9.80
C ARG A 428 -19.00 17.94 -10.72
N SER A 429 -19.15 18.40 -11.96
CA SER A 429 -19.64 17.59 -13.08
C SER A 429 -18.59 16.56 -13.52
N ALA A 430 -18.96 15.29 -13.62
CA ALA A 430 -18.08 14.23 -14.11
C ALA A 430 -17.93 14.21 -15.64
N LYS A 431 -18.67 15.06 -16.35
CA LYS A 431 -18.56 15.24 -17.79
C LYS A 431 -17.34 16.09 -18.20
N ASP A 432 -17.12 17.18 -17.46
CA ASP A 432 -16.18 18.24 -17.86
C ASP A 432 -15.41 18.88 -16.70
N GLY A 433 -15.58 18.39 -15.45
CA GLY A 433 -14.92 18.89 -14.24
C GLY A 433 -15.45 20.25 -13.75
N LYS A 434 -16.51 20.78 -14.36
CA LYS A 434 -17.07 22.09 -14.00
C LYS A 434 -17.52 22.10 -12.54
N LEU A 435 -17.11 23.13 -11.80
CA LEU A 435 -17.57 23.37 -10.44
C LEU A 435 -19.07 23.63 -10.41
N ILE A 436 -19.80 22.84 -9.64
CA ILE A 436 -21.24 23.01 -9.36
C ILE A 436 -21.41 23.81 -8.07
N ALA A 437 -20.74 23.38 -6.99
CA ALA A 437 -20.82 24.06 -5.70
C ALA A 437 -19.56 23.83 -4.86
N THR A 438 -19.22 24.80 -3.99
CA THR A 438 -18.30 24.59 -2.88
C THR A 438 -19.09 24.08 -1.68
N LEU A 439 -18.75 22.91 -1.16
CA LEU A 439 -19.46 22.27 -0.06
C LEU A 439 -18.87 22.64 1.30
N GLU A 440 -17.54 22.47 1.45
CA GLU A 440 -16.82 22.75 2.69
C GLU A 440 -15.48 23.42 2.42
N LYS A 441 -15.03 24.23 3.38
CA LYS A 441 -13.67 24.73 3.50
C LYS A 441 -13.21 24.45 4.93
N ALA A 442 -12.09 23.78 5.07
CA ALA A 442 -11.55 23.50 6.41
C ALA A 442 -11.18 24.78 7.13
N ASP A 443 -11.60 24.88 8.39
CA ASP A 443 -11.14 25.90 9.33
C ASP A 443 -10.08 25.30 10.24
N ILE A 444 -8.85 25.83 10.15
CA ILE A 444 -7.67 25.39 10.91
C ILE A 444 -7.25 26.43 11.98
N SER A 445 -8.06 27.45 12.24
CA SER A 445 -7.72 28.52 13.20
C SER A 445 -7.34 27.98 14.58
N ARG A 446 -8.13 27.03 15.12
CA ARG A 446 -7.84 26.38 16.39
C ARG A 446 -6.54 25.55 16.38
N LEU A 447 -6.14 25.04 15.22
CA LEU A 447 -4.91 24.30 15.05
C LEU A 447 -3.71 25.28 15.07
N GLU A 448 -3.82 26.41 14.35
CA GLU A 448 -2.80 27.47 14.34
C GLU A 448 -2.63 28.13 15.72
N GLU A 449 -3.71 28.40 16.45
CA GLU A 449 -3.69 28.89 17.83
C GLU A 449 -2.94 27.96 18.80
N SER A 450 -2.86 26.65 18.49
CA SER A 450 -2.10 25.70 19.29
C SER A 450 -0.58 25.73 19.02
N GLY A 451 -0.12 26.65 18.16
CA GLY A 451 1.27 26.73 17.71
C GLY A 451 1.65 25.67 16.66
N TRP A 452 0.68 24.93 16.13
CA TRP A 452 0.93 23.96 15.06
C TRP A 452 1.46 24.63 13.80
N LYS A 453 2.35 23.91 13.12
CA LYS A 453 2.88 24.30 11.80
C LYS A 453 2.92 23.08 10.90
N PRO A 454 2.60 23.23 9.59
CA PRO A 454 2.72 22.15 8.64
C PRO A 454 4.17 21.72 8.44
N ALA A 455 4.38 20.47 8.03
CA ALA A 455 5.67 20.06 7.49
C ALA A 455 5.99 20.85 6.22
N GLU A 456 7.27 21.08 5.97
CA GLU A 456 7.75 21.73 4.75
C GLU A 456 7.99 20.68 3.66
N VAL A 457 7.48 20.92 2.44
CA VAL A 457 7.84 20.14 1.27
C VAL A 457 9.22 20.61 0.77
N PHE A 458 10.15 19.67 0.64
CA PHE A 458 11.49 19.93 0.13
C PHE A 458 11.81 19.01 -1.06
N VAL A 459 12.45 19.54 -2.08
CA VAL A 459 12.79 18.84 -3.31
C VAL A 459 14.27 19.02 -3.61
N ALA A 460 14.96 17.92 -3.91
CA ALA A 460 16.35 17.94 -4.33
C ALA A 460 16.62 16.83 -5.36
N PRO A 461 17.64 16.97 -6.22
CA PRO A 461 18.05 15.91 -7.13
C PRO A 461 18.50 14.65 -6.39
N GLY A 462 18.17 13.47 -6.94
CA GLY A 462 18.68 12.20 -6.48
C GLY A 462 20.09 11.87 -6.99
N ARG A 463 20.44 10.59 -6.93
CA ARG A 463 21.77 10.03 -7.29
C ARG A 463 22.25 10.37 -8.71
N ASP A 464 21.33 10.58 -9.64
CA ASP A 464 21.61 10.91 -11.03
C ASP A 464 21.79 12.43 -11.28
N GLY A 465 21.64 13.25 -10.23
CA GLY A 465 21.72 14.71 -10.29
C GLY A 465 20.61 15.39 -11.10
N LYS A 466 19.54 14.65 -11.47
CA LYS A 466 18.46 15.14 -12.35
C LYS A 466 17.06 14.83 -11.84
N THR A 467 16.84 13.59 -11.37
CA THR A 467 15.52 13.15 -10.93
C THR A 467 15.17 13.75 -9.58
N ASP A 468 14.07 14.47 -9.51
CA ASP A 468 13.62 15.11 -8.28
C ASP A 468 13.17 14.07 -7.26
N MET A 469 13.71 14.15 -6.06
CA MET A 469 13.24 13.42 -4.88
C MET A 469 12.38 14.37 -4.06
N TRP A 470 11.15 13.93 -3.76
CA TRP A 470 10.16 14.71 -3.02
C TRP A 470 10.02 14.19 -1.61
N GLY A 471 10.17 15.07 -0.65
CA GLY A 471 10.07 14.74 0.76
C GLY A 471 9.52 15.87 1.59
N ILE A 472 9.36 15.60 2.88
CA ILE A 472 8.88 16.56 3.88
C ILE A 472 9.87 16.67 5.04
N ILE A 473 9.90 17.86 5.63
CA ILE A 473 10.71 18.20 6.80
C ILE A 473 9.77 18.67 7.90
N GLN A 474 9.71 17.93 9.00
CA GLN A 474 8.97 18.28 10.20
C GLN A 474 9.90 18.88 11.24
N ARG A 475 9.55 20.04 11.77
CA ARG A 475 10.24 20.74 12.85
C ARG A 475 9.42 20.70 14.13
N PRO A 476 10.05 20.82 15.32
CA PRO A 476 9.30 20.98 16.56
C PRO A 476 8.51 22.30 16.57
N ARG A 477 7.45 22.38 17.36
CA ARG A 477 6.64 23.62 17.50
C ARG A 477 7.46 24.79 18.07
N ASN A 478 8.39 24.50 18.99
CA ASN A 478 9.30 25.48 19.61
C ASN A 478 10.62 25.64 18.83
N PHE A 479 10.59 25.41 17.50
CA PHE A 479 11.76 25.48 16.64
C PHE A 479 12.49 26.81 16.74
N ASP A 480 13.80 26.73 16.96
CA ASP A 480 14.74 27.87 17.02
C ASP A 480 15.85 27.68 15.97
N PRO A 481 15.89 28.51 14.91
CA PRO A 481 16.88 28.39 13.84
C PRO A 481 18.33 28.63 14.26
N SER A 482 18.56 29.16 15.46
CA SER A 482 19.92 29.35 16.01
C SER A 482 20.53 28.09 16.62
N LYS A 483 19.70 27.06 16.90
CA LYS A 483 20.12 25.76 17.46
C LYS A 483 20.56 24.80 16.37
N LYS A 484 21.23 23.73 16.77
CA LYS A 484 21.58 22.59 15.93
C LYS A 484 20.71 21.39 16.32
N TYR A 485 20.09 20.77 15.32
CA TYR A 485 19.19 19.63 15.50
C TYR A 485 19.74 18.39 14.81
N PRO A 486 19.87 17.26 15.51
CA PRO A 486 20.06 15.97 14.85
C PRO A 486 18.89 15.69 13.92
N ILE A 487 19.15 14.88 12.89
CA ILE A 487 18.14 14.51 11.90
C ILE A 487 17.68 13.08 12.17
N ILE A 488 16.40 12.81 12.09
CA ILE A 488 15.85 11.47 12.08
C ILE A 488 15.10 11.27 10.77
N GLU A 489 15.42 10.23 10.02
CA GLU A 489 14.67 9.80 8.85
C GLU A 489 13.67 8.71 9.24
N TYR A 490 12.39 8.92 8.93
CA TYR A 490 11.42 7.84 8.86
C TYR A 490 11.46 7.21 7.48
N ILE A 491 11.77 5.91 7.43
CA ILE A 491 11.90 5.18 6.18
C ILE A 491 10.81 4.13 6.02
N TYR A 492 10.23 4.12 4.84
CA TYR A 492 9.58 3.00 4.21
C TYR A 492 9.80 3.16 2.71
N SER A 493 10.53 2.23 2.08
CA SER A 493 10.94 2.30 0.68
C SER A 493 10.68 0.99 -0.07
N GLY A 494 9.77 0.16 0.45
CA GLY A 494 9.39 -1.07 -0.22
C GLY A 494 8.77 -0.76 -1.59
N PRO A 495 9.08 -1.53 -2.64
CA PRO A 495 8.43 -1.38 -3.93
C PRO A 495 6.93 -1.65 -3.80
N GLY A 496 6.13 -1.06 -4.69
CA GLY A 496 4.66 -1.23 -4.72
C GLY A 496 3.85 -0.01 -4.31
N SER A 497 4.43 0.98 -3.61
CA SER A 497 3.75 2.23 -3.23
C SER A 497 4.71 3.43 -3.13
N GLN A 498 4.14 4.59 -2.85
CA GLN A 498 4.79 5.79 -2.35
C GLN A 498 4.32 6.05 -0.93
N TYR A 499 5.12 6.73 -0.10
CA TYR A 499 4.89 6.73 1.35
C TYR A 499 4.87 8.11 1.99
N VAL A 500 5.40 9.14 1.33
CA VAL A 500 5.31 10.52 1.82
C VAL A 500 3.86 10.99 1.75
N PRO A 501 3.24 11.44 2.84
CA PRO A 501 1.89 12.00 2.82
C PRO A 501 1.76 13.14 1.81
N LYS A 502 0.63 13.23 1.12
CA LYS A 502 0.34 14.28 0.12
C LYS A 502 -0.83 15.17 0.52
N ASP A 503 -1.66 14.70 1.44
CA ASP A 503 -2.81 15.44 1.96
C ASP A 503 -2.46 16.26 3.19
N PHE A 504 -3.27 17.25 3.49
CA PHE A 504 -3.22 18.00 4.74
C PHE A 504 -3.45 17.06 5.93
N THR A 505 -2.45 16.94 6.78
CA THR A 505 -2.48 16.04 7.93
C THR A 505 -1.99 16.79 9.16
N PRO A 506 -2.91 17.19 10.07
CA PRO A 506 -2.55 17.94 11.28
C PRO A 506 -1.55 17.21 12.18
N TRP A 507 -1.66 15.90 12.27
CA TRP A 507 -0.75 15.06 13.04
C TRP A 507 -0.13 14.01 12.12
N LEU A 508 1.13 14.24 11.76
CA LEU A 508 1.93 13.26 11.01
C LEU A 508 2.45 12.23 12.03
N TYR A 509 1.71 11.14 12.19
CA TYR A 509 2.17 9.98 12.96
C TYR A 509 3.59 9.62 12.53
N ASN A 510 4.45 9.21 13.35
CA ASN A 510 5.85 8.92 13.07
C ASN A 510 6.80 10.15 12.90
N LEU A 511 6.31 11.36 12.60
CA LEU A 511 7.19 12.52 12.42
C LEU A 511 7.03 13.55 13.54
N THR A 512 5.80 13.95 13.82
CA THR A 512 5.50 15.07 14.71
C THR A 512 6.01 14.82 16.13
N ASP A 513 5.78 13.63 16.67
CA ASP A 513 6.13 13.27 18.04
C ASP A 513 7.65 13.31 18.28
N LEU A 514 8.42 12.73 17.36
CA LEU A 514 9.89 12.76 17.42
C LEU A 514 10.45 14.18 17.24
N ALA A 515 9.78 15.01 16.41
CA ALA A 515 10.21 16.39 16.26
C ALA A 515 10.11 17.17 17.58
N GLU A 516 9.06 16.97 18.38
CA GLU A 516 8.87 17.62 19.68
C GLU A 516 10.00 17.29 20.68
N LEU A 517 10.70 16.16 20.52
CA LEU A 517 11.88 15.82 21.35
C LEU A 517 13.15 16.63 21.01
N GLY A 518 13.10 17.47 19.98
CA GLY A 518 14.23 18.30 19.57
C GLY A 518 14.99 17.73 18.37
N PHE A 519 14.31 17.04 17.45
CA PHE A 519 14.85 16.56 16.19
C PHE A 519 14.25 17.28 14.99
N ILE A 520 14.97 17.31 13.89
CA ILE A 520 14.37 17.52 12.58
C ILE A 520 14.06 16.15 12.01
N VAL A 521 12.77 15.89 11.73
CA VAL A 521 12.32 14.59 11.21
C VAL A 521 12.00 14.72 9.74
N VAL A 522 12.52 13.80 8.92
CA VAL A 522 12.36 13.82 7.47
C VAL A 522 11.75 12.51 6.97
N GLN A 523 11.02 12.61 5.87
CA GLN A 523 10.51 11.47 5.11
C GLN A 523 10.55 11.83 3.63
N LEU A 524 11.02 10.92 2.77
CA LEU A 524 11.06 11.16 1.33
C LEU A 524 10.80 9.87 0.54
N ASP A 525 10.26 10.05 -0.68
CA ASP A 525 10.13 8.98 -1.68
C ASP A 525 11.33 9.06 -2.63
N ALA A 526 12.20 8.04 -2.54
CA ALA A 526 13.41 7.91 -3.34
C ALA A 526 13.25 6.82 -4.41
N MET A 527 14.24 6.61 -5.28
CA MET A 527 14.27 5.46 -6.17
C MET A 527 14.07 4.19 -5.35
N THR A 528 13.40 3.21 -5.91
CA THR A 528 12.79 1.98 -5.35
C THR A 528 11.30 2.10 -5.01
N THR A 529 10.78 3.31 -4.73
CA THR A 529 9.33 3.52 -4.56
C THR A 529 8.61 3.60 -5.92
N SER A 530 7.27 3.52 -5.90
CA SER A 530 6.45 3.38 -7.11
C SER A 530 5.89 4.70 -7.63
N TYR A 531 5.16 4.60 -8.75
CA TYR A 531 4.32 5.66 -9.35
C TYR A 531 5.07 6.83 -10.01
N ARG A 532 6.34 6.64 -10.34
CA ARG A 532 7.12 7.58 -11.18
C ARG A 532 7.36 6.98 -12.57
N THR A 533 8.32 6.08 -12.67
CA THR A 533 8.61 5.25 -13.86
C THR A 533 8.99 3.85 -13.40
N LEU A 534 8.95 2.87 -14.31
CA LEU A 534 9.47 1.53 -14.00
C LEU A 534 10.96 1.58 -13.63
N ASP A 535 11.77 2.35 -14.35
CA ASP A 535 13.21 2.47 -14.05
C ASP A 535 13.47 3.04 -12.66
N PHE A 536 12.65 4.00 -12.21
CA PHE A 536 12.72 4.57 -10.88
C PHE A 536 12.45 3.53 -9.78
N GLU A 537 11.48 2.66 -9.99
CA GLU A 537 11.10 1.60 -9.06
C GLU A 537 12.07 0.41 -9.14
N GLN A 538 12.39 -0.03 -10.35
CA GLN A 538 13.12 -1.28 -10.59
C GLN A 538 14.62 -1.23 -10.26
N VAL A 539 15.10 -0.14 -9.67
CA VAL A 539 16.42 -0.10 -8.99
C VAL A 539 16.48 -1.13 -7.85
N CYS A 540 15.31 -1.46 -7.25
CA CYS A 540 15.22 -2.45 -6.19
C CYS A 540 15.41 -3.91 -6.65
N TYR A 541 15.29 -4.20 -7.96
CA TYR A 541 15.30 -5.58 -8.43
C TYR A 541 16.62 -6.28 -8.12
N LYS A 542 16.55 -7.40 -7.36
CA LYS A 542 17.70 -8.12 -6.80
C LYS A 542 18.64 -7.25 -5.96
N ASN A 543 18.14 -6.11 -5.45
CA ASN A 543 18.94 -5.09 -4.79
C ASN A 543 18.13 -4.33 -3.71
N LEU A 544 17.35 -5.05 -2.91
CA LEU A 544 16.55 -4.44 -1.85
C LEU A 544 17.38 -3.70 -0.80
N LYS A 545 18.69 -4.04 -0.67
CA LYS A 545 19.63 -3.30 0.18
C LYS A 545 19.84 -1.85 -0.23
N ASP A 546 19.49 -1.46 -1.47
CA ASP A 546 19.62 -0.08 -1.96
C ASP A 546 18.68 0.88 -1.21
N ALA A 547 17.40 0.49 -1.04
CA ALA A 547 16.36 1.25 -0.32
C ALA A 547 16.32 2.76 -0.69
N GLY A 548 16.90 3.16 -1.83
CA GLY A 548 17.06 4.56 -2.22
C GLY A 548 18.11 5.34 -1.42
N PHE A 549 18.98 4.69 -0.67
CA PHE A 549 19.95 5.39 0.19
C PHE A 549 20.83 6.43 -0.52
N PRO A 550 21.37 6.18 -1.72
CA PRO A 550 22.11 7.23 -2.43
C PRO A 550 21.29 8.51 -2.66
N ASP A 551 20.00 8.38 -2.96
CA ASP A 551 19.11 9.52 -3.17
C ASP A 551 18.77 10.21 -1.85
N ARG A 552 18.47 9.42 -0.80
CA ARG A 552 18.12 9.89 0.54
C ARG A 552 19.26 10.69 1.15
N ILE A 553 20.47 10.16 1.08
CA ILE A 553 21.69 10.83 1.57
C ILE A 553 21.94 12.14 0.79
N ALA A 554 21.79 12.12 -0.54
CA ALA A 554 21.94 13.32 -1.37
C ALA A 554 20.89 14.39 -1.00
N TRP A 555 19.64 14.00 -0.83
CA TRP A 555 18.52 14.87 -0.45
C TRP A 555 18.74 15.49 0.95
N ILE A 556 19.10 14.69 1.96
CA ILE A 556 19.35 15.19 3.33
C ILE A 556 20.53 16.14 3.33
N LYS A 557 21.62 15.85 2.59
CA LYS A 557 22.76 16.76 2.45
C LYS A 557 22.36 18.09 1.77
N ALA A 558 21.52 18.05 0.74
CA ALA A 558 21.00 19.25 0.08
C ALA A 558 20.11 20.07 1.04
N ALA A 559 19.26 19.43 1.82
CA ALA A 559 18.46 20.10 2.85
C ALA A 559 19.34 20.77 3.91
N ALA A 560 20.35 20.08 4.42
CA ALA A 560 21.29 20.63 5.42
C ALA A 560 22.16 21.78 4.88
N ALA A 561 22.50 21.73 3.58
CA ALA A 561 23.20 22.84 2.94
C ALA A 561 22.35 24.12 2.89
N ARG A 562 21.02 23.96 2.69
CA ARG A 562 20.06 25.08 2.72
C ARG A 562 19.71 25.51 4.14
N TYR A 563 19.65 24.57 5.07
CA TYR A 563 19.23 24.78 6.46
C TYR A 563 20.33 24.45 7.43
N PRO A 564 21.20 25.44 7.80
CA PRO A 564 22.37 25.20 8.62
C PRO A 564 22.09 24.65 10.03
N TYR A 565 20.86 24.69 10.51
CA TYR A 565 20.44 24.08 11.78
C TYR A 565 20.33 22.54 11.70
N MET A 566 20.28 21.93 10.53
CA MET A 566 20.29 20.49 10.34
C MET A 566 21.70 19.93 10.49
N ASP A 567 21.89 19.06 11.49
CA ASP A 567 23.22 18.51 11.81
C ASP A 567 23.42 17.13 11.16
N ILE A 568 24.03 17.11 9.98
CA ILE A 568 24.32 15.87 9.23
C ILE A 568 25.39 14.97 9.89
N SER A 569 26.05 15.40 10.95
CA SER A 569 26.96 14.53 11.71
C SER A 569 26.21 13.60 12.65
N ARG A 570 24.94 13.87 12.94
CA ARG A 570 24.06 13.14 13.84
C ARG A 570 22.74 12.76 13.13
N VAL A 571 22.81 11.77 12.24
CA VAL A 571 21.63 11.29 11.50
C VAL A 571 21.20 9.93 12.03
N GLY A 572 19.94 9.82 12.45
CA GLY A 572 19.27 8.58 12.81
C GLY A 572 18.26 8.17 11.75
N ILE A 573 17.80 6.93 11.83
CA ILE A 573 16.82 6.34 10.92
C ILE A 573 15.92 5.36 11.67
N TYR A 574 14.65 5.27 11.29
CA TYR A 574 13.77 4.24 11.84
C TYR A 574 12.67 3.84 10.88
N GLY A 575 12.19 2.60 11.03
CA GLY A 575 11.08 2.07 10.26
C GLY A 575 10.58 0.73 10.79
N CYS A 576 9.49 0.25 10.20
CA CYS A 576 8.85 -1.02 10.52
C CYS A 576 8.69 -1.84 9.25
N SER A 577 8.65 -3.18 9.37
CA SER A 577 8.43 -4.07 8.22
C SER A 577 9.58 -3.96 7.20
N ALA A 578 9.30 -3.67 5.93
CA ALA A 578 10.35 -3.31 4.96
C ALA A 578 11.21 -2.15 5.49
N GLY A 579 10.58 -1.13 6.11
CA GLY A 579 11.31 -0.03 6.75
C GLY A 579 12.20 -0.47 7.92
N GLY A 580 11.85 -1.53 8.62
CA GLY A 580 12.70 -2.15 9.65
C GLY A 580 13.94 -2.83 9.06
N GLN A 581 13.78 -3.56 7.96
CA GLN A 581 14.91 -4.08 7.19
C GLN A 581 15.82 -2.95 6.73
N GLU A 582 15.24 -1.89 6.19
CA GLU A 582 15.95 -0.73 5.64
C GLU A 582 16.66 0.06 6.75
N ALA A 583 16.01 0.29 7.91
CA ALA A 583 16.62 1.01 9.02
C ALA A 583 17.90 0.33 9.54
N LEU A 584 17.90 -1.02 9.66
CA LEU A 584 19.13 -1.76 9.94
C LEU A 584 20.09 -1.72 8.76
N GLY A 585 19.60 -1.90 7.53
CA GLY A 585 20.40 -1.83 6.31
C GLY A 585 21.20 -0.51 6.20
N ALA A 586 20.62 0.61 6.60
CA ALA A 586 21.29 1.92 6.66
C ALA A 586 22.55 1.89 7.51
N LEU A 587 22.51 1.24 8.69
CA LEU A 587 23.66 1.13 9.59
C LEU A 587 24.71 0.13 9.08
N LEU A 588 24.28 -0.88 8.28
CA LEU A 588 25.19 -1.89 7.74
C LEU A 588 25.91 -1.42 6.47
N PHE A 589 25.20 -0.70 5.60
CA PHE A 589 25.69 -0.34 4.27
C PHE A 589 26.12 1.13 4.14
N HIS A 590 25.64 2.02 5.05
CA HIS A 590 25.95 3.46 5.07
C HIS A 590 26.33 3.97 6.47
N PRO A 591 27.24 3.28 7.21
CA PRO A 591 27.63 3.70 8.58
C PRO A 591 28.35 5.04 8.62
N GLU A 592 28.90 5.48 7.48
CA GLU A 592 29.52 6.81 7.34
C GLU A 592 28.48 7.93 7.50
N PHE A 593 27.22 7.68 7.23
CA PHE A 593 26.14 8.67 7.29
C PHE A 593 25.20 8.45 8.48
N TYR A 594 24.61 7.26 8.62
CA TYR A 594 23.66 6.93 9.69
C TYR A 594 24.37 6.49 10.97
N LYS A 595 24.00 7.09 12.12
CA LYS A 595 24.65 6.90 13.43
C LYS A 595 23.81 6.09 14.40
N ALA A 596 22.48 6.12 14.28
CA ALA A 596 21.55 5.38 15.13
C ALA A 596 20.37 4.87 14.31
N GLY A 597 19.92 3.64 14.56
CA GLY A 597 18.78 3.03 13.87
C GLY A 597 17.84 2.27 14.81
N TYR A 598 16.53 2.51 14.65
CA TYR A 598 15.48 1.72 15.28
C TYR A 598 14.76 0.89 14.21
N ALA A 599 14.86 -0.44 14.29
CA ALA A 599 14.35 -1.37 13.31
C ALA A 599 13.28 -2.28 13.91
N ALA A 600 12.01 -2.03 13.54
CA ALA A 600 10.88 -2.80 14.06
C ALA A 600 10.39 -3.82 13.04
N CYS A 601 10.12 -5.04 13.48
CA CYS A 601 9.47 -6.13 12.71
C CYS A 601 10.05 -6.30 11.30
N GLY A 602 11.37 -6.17 11.12
CA GLY A 602 12.02 -6.15 9.82
C GLY A 602 12.14 -7.52 9.17
N CYS A 603 11.91 -7.57 7.85
CA CYS A 603 12.29 -8.72 7.02
C CYS A 603 13.80 -8.68 6.76
N HIS A 604 14.59 -9.09 7.76
CA HIS A 604 16.05 -8.94 7.73
C HIS A 604 16.78 -9.89 6.79
N ASP A 605 16.10 -10.93 6.33
CA ASP A 605 16.56 -11.84 5.28
C ASP A 605 15.39 -12.19 4.35
N ASN A 606 15.52 -11.82 3.09
CA ASN A 606 14.44 -11.99 2.12
C ASN A 606 14.13 -13.46 1.79
N ARG A 607 14.96 -14.43 2.25
CA ARG A 607 14.68 -15.86 2.21
C ARG A 607 13.70 -16.30 3.33
N MET A 608 13.47 -15.46 4.34
CA MET A 608 12.70 -15.77 5.54
C MET A 608 11.28 -15.21 5.55
N ASP A 609 10.90 -14.43 4.54
CA ASP A 609 9.59 -13.80 4.47
C ASP A 609 8.77 -14.35 3.30
N LYS A 610 7.54 -13.89 3.17
CA LYS A 610 6.52 -14.37 2.23
C LYS A 610 7.02 -14.44 0.79
N ILE A 611 6.82 -15.59 0.15
CA ILE A 611 7.22 -15.86 -1.24
C ILE A 611 6.68 -14.81 -2.22
N TRP A 612 5.41 -14.40 -2.08
CA TRP A 612 4.75 -13.49 -2.99
C TRP A 612 5.38 -12.09 -3.04
N TRP A 613 5.93 -11.60 -1.91
CA TRP A 613 6.59 -10.31 -1.85
C TRP A 613 8.04 -10.42 -2.33
N ASN A 614 8.74 -11.44 -1.83
CA ASN A 614 10.18 -11.54 -2.02
C ASN A 614 10.58 -12.02 -3.41
N GLU A 615 9.93 -13.04 -3.98
CA GLU A 615 10.27 -13.50 -5.33
C GLU A 615 9.96 -12.47 -6.41
N GLN A 616 8.99 -11.56 -6.18
CA GLN A 616 8.70 -10.49 -7.11
C GLN A 616 9.88 -9.50 -7.23
N TRP A 617 10.47 -9.10 -6.11
CA TRP A 617 11.51 -8.08 -6.10
C TRP A 617 12.93 -8.66 -6.17
N MET A 618 13.12 -9.86 -5.64
CA MET A 618 14.43 -10.52 -5.59
C MET A 618 14.59 -11.60 -6.67
N GLY A 619 13.51 -11.93 -7.41
CA GLY A 619 13.50 -12.91 -8.48
C GLY A 619 13.51 -14.36 -8.01
N TYR A 620 13.38 -15.27 -8.99
CA TYR A 620 13.47 -16.72 -8.85
C TYR A 620 14.33 -17.32 -9.99
N PRO A 621 15.15 -18.34 -9.73
CA PRO A 621 15.40 -18.99 -8.43
C PRO A 621 16.14 -18.09 -7.43
N VAL A 622 16.12 -18.49 -6.15
CA VAL A 622 16.91 -17.84 -5.08
C VAL A 622 18.40 -17.92 -5.46
N ASP A 623 19.07 -16.77 -5.50
CA ASP A 623 20.48 -16.65 -5.89
C ASP A 623 21.30 -15.79 -4.90
N SER A 624 22.55 -15.46 -5.25
CA SER A 624 23.47 -14.70 -4.41
C SER A 624 22.95 -13.31 -4.02
N SER A 625 22.04 -12.72 -4.80
CA SER A 625 21.46 -11.40 -4.48
C SER A 625 20.71 -11.38 -3.15
N TYR A 626 20.08 -12.50 -2.77
CA TYR A 626 19.43 -12.65 -1.47
C TYR A 626 20.44 -12.57 -0.32
N ILE A 627 21.62 -13.18 -0.47
CA ILE A 627 22.72 -13.14 0.51
C ILE A 627 23.28 -11.73 0.61
N GLU A 628 23.51 -11.08 -0.52
CA GLU A 628 24.06 -9.72 -0.57
C GLU A 628 23.12 -8.68 0.06
N CYS A 629 21.82 -8.89 -0.01
CA CYS A 629 20.80 -8.00 0.58
C CYS A 629 20.45 -8.35 2.03
N SER A 630 20.89 -9.50 2.55
CA SER A 630 20.54 -9.98 3.88
C SER A 630 21.24 -9.18 4.99
N ASN A 631 20.45 -8.62 5.92
CA ASN A 631 20.99 -8.01 7.13
C ASN A 631 21.62 -9.04 8.06
N VAL A 632 21.16 -10.31 8.01
CA VAL A 632 21.74 -11.41 8.79
C VAL A 632 23.16 -11.69 8.36
N GLU A 633 23.39 -11.88 7.07
CA GLU A 633 24.71 -12.16 6.49
C GLU A 633 25.69 -11.00 6.65
N ASN A 634 25.16 -9.76 6.65
CA ASN A 634 25.94 -8.53 6.76
C ASN A 634 26.02 -7.94 8.18
N ALA A 635 25.50 -8.63 9.20
CA ALA A 635 25.45 -8.13 10.58
C ALA A 635 26.82 -7.70 11.14
N HIS A 636 27.92 -8.34 10.71
CA HIS A 636 29.29 -8.00 11.09
C HIS A 636 29.70 -6.58 10.73
N ARG A 637 29.00 -5.91 9.79
CA ARG A 637 29.27 -4.53 9.34
C ARG A 637 28.74 -3.43 10.26
N LEU A 638 27.90 -3.78 11.26
CA LEU A 638 27.30 -2.79 12.16
C LEU A 638 28.37 -1.91 12.84
N GLN A 639 28.20 -0.59 12.74
CA GLN A 639 29.07 0.41 13.39
C GLN A 639 28.28 1.40 14.25
N GLY A 640 27.05 1.73 13.90
CA GLY A 640 26.18 2.68 14.62
C GLY A 640 25.48 2.04 15.84
N LYS A 641 24.70 2.84 16.55
CA LYS A 641 23.80 2.37 17.61
C LYS A 641 22.55 1.75 17.00
N LEU A 642 22.15 0.57 17.50
CA LEU A 642 21.00 -0.18 16.98
C LEU A 642 20.07 -0.57 18.11
N MET A 643 18.76 -0.35 17.88
CA MET A 643 17.69 -0.97 18.66
C MET A 643 16.78 -1.76 17.72
N LEU A 644 16.61 -3.04 18.01
CA LEU A 644 15.67 -3.92 17.32
C LEU A 644 14.39 -4.08 18.16
N ALA A 645 13.23 -4.13 17.50
CA ALA A 645 11.95 -4.43 18.13
C ALA A 645 11.18 -5.45 17.31
N VAL A 646 10.49 -6.39 17.97
CA VAL A 646 9.66 -7.40 17.30
C VAL A 646 8.46 -7.77 18.14
N GLY A 647 7.30 -7.92 17.49
CA GLY A 647 6.11 -8.50 18.10
C GLY A 647 6.25 -10.03 18.16
N GLU A 648 5.97 -10.62 19.33
CA GLU A 648 6.07 -12.07 19.56
C GLU A 648 5.12 -12.86 18.65
N MET A 649 3.94 -12.29 18.35
CA MET A 649 2.88 -12.89 17.56
C MET A 649 2.80 -12.31 16.14
N ASP A 650 3.91 -11.83 15.61
CA ASP A 650 3.94 -11.27 14.26
C ASP A 650 3.62 -12.35 13.21
N ASP A 651 2.42 -12.26 12.65
CA ASP A 651 1.87 -13.17 11.63
C ASP A 651 2.09 -12.64 10.20
N ASN A 652 2.69 -11.46 10.08
CA ASN A 652 3.05 -10.84 8.80
C ASN A 652 4.52 -11.12 8.45
N VAL A 653 5.47 -10.72 9.29
CA VAL A 653 6.90 -11.04 9.15
C VAL A 653 7.31 -11.99 10.25
N ASP A 654 7.74 -13.20 9.88
CA ASP A 654 8.17 -14.23 10.83
C ASP A 654 9.17 -13.65 11.86
N PRO A 655 8.86 -13.65 13.18
CA PRO A 655 9.76 -13.13 14.22
C PRO A 655 11.15 -13.75 14.18
N SER A 656 11.28 -14.97 13.64
CA SER A 656 12.56 -15.64 13.44
C SER A 656 13.52 -14.84 12.57
N SER A 657 13.03 -13.98 11.69
CA SER A 657 13.89 -13.08 10.90
C SER A 657 14.69 -12.13 11.81
N SER A 658 14.02 -11.55 12.82
CA SER A 658 14.69 -10.71 13.83
C SER A 658 15.60 -11.53 14.75
N TYR A 659 15.19 -12.74 15.17
CA TYR A 659 16.02 -13.60 16.02
C TYR A 659 17.31 -14.04 15.32
N GLN A 660 17.27 -14.29 14.01
CA GLN A 660 18.48 -14.60 13.22
C GLN A 660 19.45 -13.42 13.17
N VAL A 661 18.96 -12.19 13.06
CA VAL A 661 19.79 -10.99 13.15
C VAL A 661 20.43 -10.86 14.52
N VAL A 662 19.65 -11.04 15.60
CA VAL A 662 20.17 -11.02 16.99
C VAL A 662 21.31 -12.04 17.13
N ASN A 663 21.10 -13.28 16.67
CA ASN A 663 22.13 -14.32 16.72
C ASN A 663 23.38 -13.94 15.90
N ALA A 664 23.21 -13.35 14.71
CA ALA A 664 24.33 -12.91 13.86
C ALA A 664 25.13 -11.78 14.51
N LEU A 665 24.45 -10.79 15.10
CA LEU A 665 25.09 -9.68 15.83
C LEU A 665 25.86 -10.17 17.06
N ILE A 666 25.30 -11.10 17.85
CA ILE A 666 26.00 -11.73 18.98
C ILE A 666 27.28 -12.44 18.52
N LYS A 667 27.18 -13.25 17.46
CA LYS A 667 28.36 -13.96 16.89
C LYS A 667 29.42 -13.00 16.35
N ALA A 668 28.98 -11.85 15.85
CA ALA A 668 29.88 -10.80 15.36
C ALA A 668 30.40 -9.88 16.49
N ASN A 669 30.06 -10.15 17.74
CA ASN A 669 30.41 -9.35 18.92
C ASN A 669 30.04 -7.88 18.79
N LYS A 670 28.80 -7.59 18.31
CA LYS A 670 28.24 -6.25 18.13
C LYS A 670 27.37 -5.86 19.32
N ASP A 671 27.44 -4.58 19.70
CA ASP A 671 26.59 -3.98 20.75
C ASP A 671 25.26 -3.50 20.12
N PHE A 672 24.11 -3.89 20.71
CA PHE A 672 22.77 -3.50 20.28
C PHE A 672 21.75 -3.66 21.39
N GLU A 673 20.60 -2.98 21.25
CA GLU A 673 19.44 -3.16 22.11
C GLU A 673 18.39 -4.01 21.40
N PHE A 674 17.65 -4.84 22.14
CA PHE A 674 16.58 -5.69 21.60
C PHE A 674 15.34 -5.68 22.48
N ILE A 675 14.18 -5.45 21.89
CA ILE A 675 12.88 -5.48 22.54
C ILE A 675 12.00 -6.56 21.90
N LEU A 676 11.63 -7.55 22.68
CA LEU A 676 10.54 -8.46 22.37
C LEU A 676 9.27 -7.94 23.03
N LEU A 677 8.17 -7.83 22.27
CA LEU A 677 6.87 -7.37 22.74
C LEU A 677 5.94 -8.58 22.87
N PRO A 678 5.73 -9.15 24.09
CA PRO A 678 4.89 -10.32 24.27
C PRO A 678 3.44 -10.08 23.84
N GLY A 679 2.89 -11.02 23.07
CA GLY A 679 1.51 -10.96 22.56
C GLY A 679 1.21 -9.89 21.51
N ALA A 680 2.18 -9.05 21.12
CA ALA A 680 2.02 -8.08 20.05
C ALA A 680 2.18 -8.74 18.67
N HIS A 681 1.37 -8.29 17.72
CA HIS A 681 1.46 -8.66 16.31
C HIS A 681 2.47 -7.77 15.55
N HIS A 682 2.26 -7.58 14.24
CA HIS A 682 3.11 -6.73 13.40
C HIS A 682 3.00 -5.25 13.82
N THR A 683 4.03 -4.68 14.45
CA THR A 683 3.94 -3.37 15.11
C THR A 683 5.24 -2.57 15.05
N MET A 684 5.13 -1.24 15.07
CA MET A 684 6.26 -0.31 15.29
C MET A 684 6.78 -0.36 16.74
N GLY A 685 6.06 -0.98 17.69
CA GLY A 685 6.50 -1.11 19.09
C GLY A 685 5.42 -0.91 20.13
N GLU A 686 4.17 -0.68 19.77
CA GLU A 686 3.12 -0.30 20.70
C GLU A 686 3.55 0.93 21.53
N TYR A 687 2.79 1.33 22.53
CA TYR A 687 3.14 2.46 23.40
C TYR A 687 4.49 2.29 24.12
N TYR A 688 4.81 1.05 24.57
CA TYR A 688 6.08 0.77 25.25
C TYR A 688 7.28 0.91 24.30
N GLY A 689 7.19 0.33 23.12
CA GLY A 689 8.27 0.42 22.11
C GLY A 689 8.44 1.82 21.55
N GLU A 690 7.36 2.62 21.43
CA GLU A 690 7.45 4.04 21.06
C GLU A 690 8.24 4.83 22.10
N HIS A 691 7.94 4.67 23.38
CA HIS A 691 8.69 5.33 24.46
C HIS A 691 10.17 4.91 24.42
N LYS A 692 10.45 3.60 24.26
CA LYS A 692 11.83 3.10 24.12
C LYS A 692 12.55 3.70 22.90
N ARG A 693 11.87 3.88 21.78
CA ARG A 693 12.40 4.54 20.59
C ARG A 693 12.78 6.00 20.88
N TYR A 694 11.96 6.74 21.64
CA TYR A 694 12.25 8.11 22.05
C TYR A 694 13.52 8.15 22.92
N ASP A 695 13.57 7.33 23.97
CA ASP A 695 14.74 7.20 24.84
C ASP A 695 16.02 6.86 24.07
N PHE A 696 15.90 5.92 23.12
CA PHE A 696 17.02 5.48 22.30
C PHE A 696 17.60 6.62 21.46
N PHE A 697 16.76 7.39 20.76
CA PHE A 697 17.25 8.51 19.94
C PHE A 697 17.76 9.68 20.80
N VAL A 698 17.11 9.98 21.92
CA VAL A 698 17.59 11.01 22.85
C VAL A 698 18.98 10.65 23.38
N LYS A 699 19.21 9.43 23.83
CA LYS A 699 20.56 8.97 24.25
C LYS A 699 21.55 8.96 23.11
N SER A 700 21.18 8.40 21.96
CA SER A 700 22.11 8.12 20.87
C SER A 700 22.51 9.35 20.08
N LEU A 701 21.62 10.34 19.91
CA LEU A 701 21.82 11.48 19.02
C LEU A 701 21.93 12.82 19.78
N LEU A 702 21.20 13.00 20.89
CA LEU A 702 21.34 14.20 21.74
C LEU A 702 22.44 14.03 22.81
N GLY A 703 22.72 12.78 23.19
CA GLY A 703 23.74 12.48 24.20
C GLY A 703 23.32 12.88 25.63
N THR A 704 21.99 12.95 25.85
CA THR A 704 21.39 13.28 27.14
C THR A 704 20.62 12.07 27.67
N ASP A 705 20.53 11.97 29.02
CA ASP A 705 19.68 10.92 29.63
C ASP A 705 18.20 11.32 29.52
N PRO A 706 17.32 10.39 29.09
CA PRO A 706 15.88 10.59 29.11
C PRO A 706 15.35 10.84 30.52
N PRO A 707 14.24 11.56 30.68
CA PRO A 707 13.58 11.70 31.98
C PRO A 707 13.07 10.34 32.48
N ALA A 708 13.02 10.16 33.80
CA ALA A 708 12.48 8.94 34.37
C ALA A 708 11.00 8.77 33.99
N TRP A 709 10.61 7.54 33.64
CA TRP A 709 9.24 7.25 33.14
C TRP A 709 8.15 7.62 34.13
N ASP A 710 8.42 7.52 35.46
CA ASP A 710 7.50 7.92 36.50
C ASP A 710 7.25 9.44 36.54
N GLU A 711 8.18 10.24 36.06
CA GLU A 711 8.04 11.69 35.96
C GLU A 711 7.16 12.11 34.77
N LEU A 712 6.93 11.21 33.80
CA LEU A 712 6.12 11.43 32.60
C LEU A 712 4.66 11.01 32.76
N LYS A 713 4.30 10.32 33.85
CA LYS A 713 2.91 9.97 34.13
C LYS A 713 2.10 11.26 34.35
N LYS A 714 1.00 11.42 33.64
CA LYS A 714 0.01 12.45 33.93
C LYS A 714 -0.50 12.19 35.37
N LYS A 715 -0.39 13.19 36.26
CA LYS A 715 -0.96 13.13 37.61
C LYS A 715 -2.47 13.11 37.58
#